data_a0361d24f182a9ea19c60bf17479b231
#
_entry.id   a0361d24f182a9ea19c60bf17479b231
#
_cell.length_a   1.000
_cell.length_b   1.000
_cell.length_c   1.000
_cell.angle_alpha   90.00
_cell.angle_beta   90.00
_cell.angle_gamma   90.00
#
_symmetry.space_group_name_H-M   'P 1'
#
loop_
_entity.id
_entity.type
_entity.pdbx_description
1 polymer ?
#
loop_
_entity_poly.entity_id
_entity_poly.type
_entity_poly.pdbx_seq_one_letter_code
_entity_poly.pdbx_strand_id
1 'polypeptide(L)'
;MDNQIQNSIVSFIWGIADDCLRDVYVRGKYRDVILPMTVIRRLDAMLEDTKTDVLKMKDTMDKAGITNQWPALCNAADQAFCNASPFLLKDLTSRAKKQTLKADFEAYLDGFSPNVQEILEKFKFRNQIDTMIDADILGAVIEKFVSPTINLSPKPVYTDDTMTTIKLLALDNHGMGTIFEELIRKFNEENNEEAGEHWTPRDVVELMADLIIVPVADQIMDATYSCYDGACGTGGMLTVAQDRLLNIAKRRGKNVSIHLFGQEVQPETYAICKADMLLKGDGDQADHIAYGSTLSADGNATRQFDFMLANPPYGKSWKTDAEKMGGKKDILDSRFNAYLEDGTQLSMIPRTSDGQLLFLLNNVAKMKKDTPLGSRIAEVHNGSSIFTGDAGSGESNARRYLIENDLVEAIIALPENMFYNTGIGTFIWVLSNKKEERRKGKIQLIDATAMKSPLRKNMGKKNCEFTPDIRKEIMRIFLDMEESEVSKIFDNNDFAYWNVTVERPLRLRVFPERMIPTDTFKKTDEYETVTAGIAKASATAPLDDWIAFAKATKLKKAQLNKVRPFITEKDATAVATNEPDTELRDTENIPFTYEGGIEAFMQNEVLTYAPDAYIDEKKTQIGYEISFTKYSSFHISYKKCKFTDMFLLFIG
;
A
#
# COMPACT_ATOMS: atom_id res chain seq x y z
N MET A 1 21.15 -15.17 14.69
CA MET A 1 20.84 -16.47 15.35
C MET A 1 20.67 -17.56 14.30
N ASP A 2 21.00 -18.81 14.60
CA ASP A 2 20.86 -19.92 13.64
C ASP A 2 19.36 -20.16 13.34
N ASN A 3 18.97 -20.21 12.07
CA ASN A 3 17.60 -20.47 11.62
C ASN A 3 17.02 -21.79 12.19
N GLN A 4 17.88 -22.75 12.57
CA GLN A 4 17.45 -24.00 13.19
C GLN A 4 16.84 -23.78 14.58
N ILE A 5 17.41 -22.86 15.37
CA ILE A 5 16.93 -22.58 16.73
C ILE A 5 15.58 -21.84 16.67
N GLN A 6 15.45 -20.85 15.80
CA GLN A 6 14.19 -20.15 15.60
C GLN A 6 13.08 -21.11 15.18
N ASN A 7 13.34 -21.97 14.19
CA ASN A 7 12.39 -23.00 13.73
C ASN A 7 12.03 -24.00 14.85
N SER A 8 12.97 -24.35 15.72
CA SER A 8 12.72 -25.21 16.87
C SER A 8 11.75 -24.55 17.87
N ILE A 9 11.98 -23.26 18.20
CA ILE A 9 11.11 -22.49 19.09
C ILE A 9 9.71 -22.34 18.50
N VAL A 10 9.61 -21.96 17.21
CA VAL A 10 8.32 -21.85 16.51
C VAL A 10 7.58 -23.19 16.52
N SER A 11 8.29 -24.28 16.24
CA SER A 11 7.67 -25.63 16.23
C SER A 11 7.19 -26.05 17.62
N PHE A 12 7.94 -25.69 18.67
CA PHE A 12 7.54 -25.93 20.05
C PHE A 12 6.29 -25.13 20.42
N ILE A 13 6.29 -23.81 20.16
CA ILE A 13 5.13 -22.94 20.43
C ILE A 13 3.91 -23.42 19.67
N TRP A 14 4.08 -23.83 18.42
CA TRP A 14 3.00 -24.42 17.62
C TRP A 14 2.48 -25.73 18.23
N GLY A 15 3.39 -26.56 18.74
CA GLY A 15 3.02 -27.78 19.44
C GLY A 15 2.14 -27.53 20.69
N ILE A 16 2.31 -26.38 21.38
CA ILE A 16 1.42 -26.00 22.49
C ILE A 16 -0.03 -25.86 22.02
N ALA A 17 -0.24 -25.26 20.83
CA ALA A 17 -1.58 -25.13 20.26
C ALA A 17 -2.23 -26.51 20.00
N ASP A 18 -1.49 -27.43 19.40
CA ASP A 18 -1.98 -28.78 19.14
C ASP A 18 -2.18 -29.61 20.42
N ASP A 19 -1.30 -29.46 21.42
CA ASP A 19 -1.35 -30.23 22.67
C ASP A 19 -2.44 -29.74 23.64
N CYS A 20 -2.66 -28.41 23.72
CA CYS A 20 -3.51 -27.83 24.76
C CYS A 20 -4.84 -27.26 24.21
N LEU A 21 -4.90 -26.81 22.94
CA LEU A 21 -6.05 -26.05 22.44
C LEU A 21 -6.96 -26.83 21.49
N ARG A 22 -6.51 -27.96 20.95
CA ARG A 22 -7.19 -28.71 19.88
C ARG A 22 -8.66 -29.04 20.18
N ASP A 23 -8.95 -29.44 21.40
CA ASP A 23 -10.30 -29.91 21.77
C ASP A 23 -11.19 -28.77 22.31
N VAL A 24 -10.64 -27.58 22.48
CA VAL A 24 -11.31 -26.41 23.08
C VAL A 24 -11.56 -25.31 22.05
N TYR A 25 -10.60 -25.11 21.17
CA TYR A 25 -10.63 -24.05 20.17
C TYR A 25 -10.65 -24.63 18.75
N VAL A 26 -11.36 -23.97 17.84
CA VAL A 26 -11.15 -24.21 16.41
C VAL A 26 -9.77 -23.67 16.01
N ARG A 27 -9.10 -24.30 15.04
CA ARG A 27 -7.71 -23.96 14.66
C ARG A 27 -7.49 -22.48 14.42
N GLY A 28 -8.44 -21.80 13.77
CA GLY A 28 -8.39 -20.38 13.49
C GLY A 28 -8.36 -19.48 14.73
N LYS A 29 -8.71 -20.02 15.90
CA LYS A 29 -8.72 -19.30 17.18
C LYS A 29 -7.50 -19.57 18.06
N TYR A 30 -6.59 -20.47 17.67
CA TYR A 30 -5.37 -20.72 18.43
C TYR A 30 -4.53 -19.46 18.61
N ARG A 31 -4.51 -18.57 17.63
CA ARG A 31 -3.79 -17.30 17.69
C ARG A 31 -4.24 -16.42 18.84
N ASP A 32 -5.52 -16.45 19.23
CA ASP A 32 -6.10 -15.63 20.31
C ASP A 32 -5.50 -15.99 21.70
N VAL A 33 -4.86 -17.16 21.81
CA VAL A 33 -4.16 -17.62 23.02
C VAL A 33 -2.64 -17.63 22.83
N ILE A 34 -2.15 -18.18 21.73
CA ILE A 34 -0.72 -18.42 21.52
C ILE A 34 0.08 -17.12 21.36
N LEU A 35 -0.43 -16.15 20.58
CA LEU A 35 0.29 -14.90 20.36
C LEU A 35 0.43 -14.08 21.65
N PRO A 36 -0.67 -13.77 22.39
CA PRO A 36 -0.53 -13.03 23.65
C PRO A 36 0.28 -13.79 24.70
N MET A 37 0.16 -15.11 24.80
CA MET A 37 0.98 -15.90 25.76
C MET A 37 2.47 -15.86 25.38
N THR A 38 2.80 -15.83 24.09
CA THR A 38 4.18 -15.68 23.62
C THR A 38 4.75 -14.31 24.02
N VAL A 39 3.96 -13.23 23.87
CA VAL A 39 4.32 -11.89 24.32
C VAL A 39 4.51 -11.87 25.83
N ILE A 40 3.52 -12.36 26.59
CA ILE A 40 3.56 -12.40 28.06
C ILE A 40 4.81 -13.15 28.55
N ARG A 41 5.10 -14.32 27.98
CA ARG A 41 6.28 -15.11 28.39
C ARG A 41 7.59 -14.39 28.07
N ARG A 42 7.67 -13.67 26.94
CA ARG A 42 8.85 -12.86 26.59
C ARG A 42 9.05 -11.73 27.62
N LEU A 43 7.99 -10.97 27.90
CA LEU A 43 8.02 -9.87 28.88
C LEU A 43 8.37 -10.38 30.27
N ASP A 44 7.75 -11.48 30.71
CA ASP A 44 8.05 -12.13 32.00
C ASP A 44 9.51 -12.54 32.12
N ALA A 45 10.07 -13.13 31.04
CA ALA A 45 11.47 -13.54 31.02
C ALA A 45 12.47 -12.38 31.14
N MET A 46 12.10 -11.21 30.65
CA MET A 46 12.93 -10.00 30.75
C MET A 46 12.88 -9.39 32.15
N LEU A 47 11.78 -9.56 32.88
CA LEU A 47 11.55 -8.99 34.21
C LEU A 47 11.98 -9.94 35.34
N GLU A 48 12.38 -11.17 35.03
CA GLU A 48 12.62 -12.20 36.03
C GLU A 48 13.69 -11.78 37.07
N ASP A 49 14.82 -11.22 36.61
CA ASP A 49 15.94 -10.84 37.48
C ASP A 49 15.64 -9.61 38.36
N THR A 50 14.81 -8.69 37.87
CA THR A 50 14.51 -7.41 38.55
C THR A 50 13.22 -7.45 39.36
N LYS A 51 12.49 -8.57 39.33
CA LYS A 51 11.20 -8.73 40.01
C LYS A 51 11.22 -8.33 41.47
N THR A 52 12.25 -8.77 42.20
CA THR A 52 12.39 -8.46 43.62
C THR A 52 12.57 -6.95 43.88
N ASP A 53 13.28 -6.25 43.00
CA ASP A 53 13.54 -4.81 43.17
C ASP A 53 12.30 -3.98 42.81
N VAL A 54 11.51 -4.42 41.82
CA VAL A 54 10.19 -3.83 41.52
C VAL A 54 9.26 -3.95 42.71
N LEU A 55 9.20 -5.11 43.37
CA LEU A 55 8.33 -5.33 44.55
C LEU A 55 8.79 -4.52 45.77
N LYS A 56 10.10 -4.38 46.01
CA LYS A 56 10.63 -3.49 47.04
C LYS A 56 10.28 -2.02 46.77
N MET A 57 10.43 -1.59 45.52
CA MET A 57 10.08 -0.23 45.12
C MET A 57 8.60 0.02 45.34
N LYS A 58 7.75 -0.94 44.93
CA LYS A 58 6.30 -0.86 45.14
C LYS A 58 5.95 -0.69 46.63
N ASP A 59 6.47 -1.53 47.49
CA ASP A 59 6.25 -1.43 48.95
C ASP A 59 6.67 -0.05 49.51
N THR A 60 7.78 0.49 49.02
CA THR A 60 8.26 1.83 49.39
C THR A 60 7.29 2.92 48.95
N MET A 61 6.78 2.85 47.70
CA MET A 61 5.85 3.81 47.16
C MET A 61 4.48 3.72 47.85
N ASP A 62 4.00 2.50 48.15
CA ASP A 62 2.74 2.27 48.87
C ASP A 62 2.81 2.88 50.28
N LYS A 63 3.92 2.69 51.02
CA LYS A 63 4.13 3.29 52.31
C LYS A 63 4.22 4.82 52.26
N ALA A 64 4.74 5.37 51.18
CA ALA A 64 4.80 6.82 50.95
C ALA A 64 3.47 7.42 50.43
N GLY A 65 2.46 6.62 50.17
CA GLY A 65 1.15 7.06 49.63
C GLY A 65 1.22 7.60 48.19
N ILE A 66 2.21 7.20 47.41
CA ILE A 66 2.41 7.65 46.03
C ILE A 66 1.50 6.82 45.12
N THR A 67 0.62 7.50 44.36
CA THR A 67 -0.36 6.86 43.49
C THR A 67 0.18 6.59 42.07
N ASN A 68 0.98 7.53 41.51
CA ASN A 68 1.61 7.33 40.20
C ASN A 68 2.99 6.66 40.37
N GLN A 69 2.98 5.34 40.42
CA GLN A 69 4.18 4.53 40.73
C GLN A 69 4.91 4.05 39.46
N TRP A 70 4.25 3.98 38.33
CA TRP A 70 4.76 3.31 37.13
C TRP A 70 6.14 3.75 36.66
N PRO A 71 6.49 5.05 36.63
CA PRO A 71 7.85 5.47 36.24
C PRO A 71 8.93 4.92 37.14
N ALA A 72 8.69 4.90 38.47
CA ALA A 72 9.66 4.38 39.43
C ALA A 72 9.77 2.84 39.38
N LEU A 73 8.64 2.15 39.16
CA LEU A 73 8.61 0.70 39.02
C LEU A 73 9.27 0.23 37.71
N CYS A 74 9.07 0.93 36.61
CA CYS A 74 9.76 0.65 35.36
C CYS A 74 11.27 0.92 35.47
N ASN A 75 11.67 1.98 36.17
CA ASN A 75 13.08 2.24 36.43
C ASN A 75 13.71 1.13 37.30
N ALA A 76 12.99 0.63 38.32
CA ALA A 76 13.45 -0.51 39.12
C ALA A 76 13.53 -1.82 38.33
N ALA A 77 12.70 -1.95 37.26
CA ALA A 77 12.75 -3.06 36.35
C ALA A 77 13.88 -2.96 35.31
N ASP A 78 14.52 -1.81 35.18
CA ASP A 78 15.48 -1.48 34.11
C ASP A 78 14.87 -1.76 32.70
N GLN A 79 13.58 -1.46 32.56
CA GLN A 79 12.80 -1.65 31.33
C GLN A 79 11.75 -0.54 31.21
N ALA A 80 11.28 -0.30 29.96
CA ALA A 80 10.16 0.59 29.70
C ALA A 80 8.81 0.06 30.21
N PHE A 81 8.79 -1.13 30.75
CA PHE A 81 7.62 -1.80 31.31
C PHE A 81 8.00 -2.56 32.58
N CYS A 82 7.02 -2.86 33.40
CA CYS A 82 7.22 -3.65 34.63
C CYS A 82 5.99 -4.49 34.96
N ASN A 83 6.14 -5.37 35.94
CA ASN A 83 5.04 -6.12 36.51
C ASN A 83 5.10 -6.04 38.04
N ALA A 84 4.12 -5.35 38.65
CA ALA A 84 4.02 -5.09 40.08
C ALA A 84 3.23 -6.18 40.85
N SER A 85 2.78 -7.26 40.20
CA SER A 85 2.13 -8.40 40.86
C SER A 85 3.15 -9.17 41.71
N PRO A 86 2.75 -9.96 42.74
CA PRO A 86 3.67 -10.78 43.49
C PRO A 86 4.18 -12.02 42.76
N PHE A 87 3.74 -12.25 41.52
CA PHE A 87 3.98 -13.47 40.77
C PHE A 87 4.91 -13.25 39.56
N LEU A 88 5.75 -14.25 39.28
CA LEU A 88 6.26 -14.57 37.97
C LEU A 88 5.34 -15.61 37.30
N LEU A 89 5.36 -15.70 35.99
CA LEU A 89 4.51 -16.68 35.26
C LEU A 89 4.78 -18.13 35.73
N LYS A 90 6.04 -18.46 36.02
CA LYS A 90 6.43 -19.79 36.54
C LYS A 90 5.84 -20.11 37.91
N ASP A 91 5.55 -19.12 38.75
CA ASP A 91 5.00 -19.34 40.09
C ASP A 91 3.56 -19.85 40.04
N LEU A 92 2.87 -19.55 38.96
CA LEU A 92 1.48 -19.95 38.70
C LEU A 92 1.33 -21.45 38.39
N THR A 93 2.39 -22.12 37.95
CA THR A 93 2.35 -23.56 37.68
C THR A 93 2.04 -24.37 38.93
N SER A 94 2.59 -23.97 40.08
CA SER A 94 2.32 -24.63 41.39
C SER A 94 0.89 -24.40 41.88
N ARG A 95 0.16 -23.47 41.28
CA ARG A 95 -1.21 -23.09 41.64
C ARG A 95 -2.26 -23.71 40.69
N ALA A 96 -1.84 -24.39 39.63
CA ALA A 96 -2.72 -25.04 38.68
C ALA A 96 -3.71 -26.04 39.31
N LYS A 97 -3.32 -26.65 40.45
CA LYS A 97 -4.17 -27.59 41.21
C LYS A 97 -5.00 -26.90 42.31
N LYS A 98 -4.90 -25.57 42.47
CA LYS A 98 -5.66 -24.80 43.45
C LYS A 98 -6.76 -24.02 42.74
N GLN A 99 -7.92 -23.88 43.38
CA GLN A 99 -9.06 -23.11 42.83
C GLN A 99 -8.77 -21.61 42.65
N THR A 100 -7.55 -21.16 42.97
CA THR A 100 -7.11 -19.76 42.90
C THR A 100 -6.44 -19.39 41.56
N LEU A 101 -6.16 -20.36 40.66
CA LEU A 101 -5.37 -20.10 39.47
C LEU A 101 -5.90 -18.95 38.62
N LYS A 102 -7.22 -18.88 38.42
CA LYS A 102 -7.84 -17.79 37.65
C LYS A 102 -7.53 -16.43 38.27
N ALA A 103 -7.85 -16.27 39.56
CA ALA A 103 -7.66 -15.00 40.26
C ALA A 103 -6.18 -14.59 40.33
N ASP A 104 -5.28 -15.57 40.54
CA ASP A 104 -3.83 -15.35 40.61
C ASP A 104 -3.27 -14.94 39.22
N PHE A 105 -3.78 -15.54 38.14
CA PHE A 105 -3.38 -15.19 36.79
C PHE A 105 -3.94 -13.81 36.34
N GLU A 106 -5.18 -13.49 36.71
CA GLU A 106 -5.75 -12.16 36.48
C GLU A 106 -4.94 -11.10 37.27
N ALA A 107 -4.62 -11.35 38.55
CA ALA A 107 -3.78 -10.44 39.32
C ALA A 107 -2.37 -10.30 38.75
N TYR A 108 -1.80 -11.37 38.19
CA TYR A 108 -0.53 -11.32 37.46
C TYR A 108 -0.62 -10.40 36.23
N LEU A 109 -1.68 -10.52 35.42
CA LEU A 109 -1.89 -9.67 34.27
C LEU A 109 -2.13 -8.21 34.68
N ASP A 110 -2.92 -7.96 35.72
CA ASP A 110 -3.19 -6.62 36.26
C ASP A 110 -1.93 -5.92 36.80
N GLY A 111 -0.93 -6.70 37.18
CA GLY A 111 0.34 -6.18 37.62
C GLY A 111 1.22 -5.54 36.55
N PHE A 112 0.92 -5.72 35.27
CA PHE A 112 1.69 -5.09 34.21
C PHE A 112 1.41 -3.58 34.09
N SER A 113 2.43 -2.83 33.66
CA SER A 113 2.35 -1.40 33.36
C SER A 113 1.33 -1.06 32.26
N PRO A 114 0.82 0.18 32.20
CA PRO A 114 -0.27 0.56 31.29
C PRO A 114 0.00 0.28 29.81
N ASN A 115 1.23 0.44 29.34
CA ASN A 115 1.63 0.14 27.97
C ASN A 115 1.49 -1.35 27.61
N VAL A 116 1.78 -2.25 28.56
CA VAL A 116 1.55 -3.70 28.38
C VAL A 116 0.06 -4.03 28.50
N GLN A 117 -0.69 -3.36 29.39
CA GLN A 117 -2.14 -3.52 29.49
C GLN A 117 -2.83 -3.20 28.15
N GLU A 118 -2.42 -2.13 27.47
CA GLU A 118 -2.93 -1.78 26.14
C GLU A 118 -2.68 -2.92 25.13
N ILE A 119 -1.49 -3.51 25.12
CA ILE A 119 -1.16 -4.66 24.26
C ILE A 119 -2.12 -5.83 24.52
N LEU A 120 -2.32 -6.19 25.81
CA LEU A 120 -3.20 -7.29 26.18
C LEU A 120 -4.67 -7.02 25.83
N GLU A 121 -5.11 -5.77 25.94
CA GLU A 121 -6.44 -5.33 25.52
C GLU A 121 -6.65 -5.49 23.99
N LYS A 122 -5.66 -5.10 23.18
CA LYS A 122 -5.74 -5.25 21.73
C LYS A 122 -5.80 -6.71 21.29
N PHE A 123 -5.14 -7.62 22.00
CA PHE A 123 -5.30 -9.06 21.81
C PHE A 123 -6.67 -9.59 22.26
N LYS A 124 -7.43 -8.83 23.07
CA LYS A 124 -8.64 -9.31 23.77
C LYS A 124 -8.39 -10.58 24.58
N PHE A 125 -7.17 -10.72 25.10
CA PHE A 125 -6.69 -11.95 25.72
C PHE A 125 -7.49 -12.33 26.96
N ARG A 126 -7.96 -11.35 27.75
CA ARG A 126 -8.77 -11.60 28.96
C ARG A 126 -10.06 -12.39 28.65
N ASN A 127 -10.61 -12.24 27.44
CA ASN A 127 -11.80 -12.97 27.00
C ASN A 127 -11.52 -14.48 26.84
N GLN A 128 -10.27 -14.89 26.77
CA GLN A 128 -9.90 -16.30 26.62
C GLN A 128 -9.73 -17.02 27.98
N ILE A 129 -9.55 -16.26 29.07
CA ILE A 129 -9.25 -16.83 30.40
C ILE A 129 -10.39 -17.73 30.88
N ASP A 130 -11.63 -17.27 30.79
CA ASP A 130 -12.80 -18.06 31.22
C ASP A 130 -12.90 -19.37 30.42
N THR A 131 -12.75 -19.30 29.11
CA THR A 131 -12.76 -20.50 28.23
C THR A 131 -11.66 -21.49 28.62
N MET A 132 -10.45 -21.02 28.93
CA MET A 132 -9.33 -21.87 29.33
C MET A 132 -9.52 -22.46 30.73
N ILE A 133 -10.19 -21.75 31.64
CA ILE A 133 -10.53 -22.25 32.99
C ILE A 133 -11.61 -23.30 32.91
N ASP A 134 -12.70 -23.01 32.19
CA ASP A 134 -13.84 -23.92 32.03
C ASP A 134 -13.42 -25.27 31.41
N ALA A 135 -12.43 -25.21 30.51
CA ALA A 135 -11.86 -26.40 29.87
C ALA A 135 -10.70 -27.03 30.65
N ASP A 136 -10.32 -26.49 31.83
CA ASP A 136 -9.20 -26.94 32.67
C ASP A 136 -7.83 -26.99 31.95
N ILE A 137 -7.60 -26.08 30.99
CA ILE A 137 -6.36 -26.04 30.19
C ILE A 137 -5.42 -24.89 30.53
N LEU A 138 -5.84 -23.86 31.26
CA LEU A 138 -5.00 -22.68 31.56
C LEU A 138 -3.69 -23.10 32.24
N GLY A 139 -3.74 -24.01 33.22
CA GLY A 139 -2.55 -24.51 33.90
C GLY A 139 -1.56 -25.20 32.97
N ALA A 140 -2.08 -26.05 32.08
CA ALA A 140 -1.27 -26.76 31.08
C ALA A 140 -0.62 -25.80 30.07
N VAL A 141 -1.35 -24.77 29.60
CA VAL A 141 -0.81 -23.73 28.72
C VAL A 141 0.33 -22.97 29.39
N ILE A 142 0.15 -22.53 30.64
CA ILE A 142 1.21 -21.84 31.42
C ILE A 142 2.43 -22.76 31.57
N GLU A 143 2.24 -24.02 31.99
CA GLU A 143 3.33 -24.99 32.18
C GLU A 143 4.16 -25.19 30.91
N LYS A 144 3.49 -25.28 29.74
CA LYS A 144 4.18 -25.40 28.45
C LYS A 144 4.99 -24.14 28.11
N PHE A 145 4.46 -22.94 28.34
CA PHE A 145 5.18 -21.69 28.05
C PHE A 145 6.37 -21.45 28.96
N VAL A 146 6.38 -21.95 30.20
CA VAL A 146 7.53 -21.88 31.14
C VAL A 146 8.43 -23.12 31.09
N SER A 147 8.23 -24.00 30.12
CA SER A 147 9.03 -25.21 29.94
C SER A 147 10.54 -24.91 29.90
N PRO A 148 11.38 -25.68 30.58
CA PRO A 148 12.84 -25.52 30.55
C PRO A 148 13.48 -26.00 29.23
N THR A 149 12.68 -26.38 28.24
CA THR A 149 13.14 -26.86 26.93
C THR A 149 13.27 -25.74 25.91
N ILE A 150 12.67 -24.56 26.16
CA ILE A 150 12.81 -23.37 25.32
C ILE A 150 13.27 -22.17 26.12
N ASN A 151 13.95 -21.25 25.48
CA ASN A 151 14.39 -20.01 26.05
C ASN A 151 13.89 -18.82 25.24
N LEU A 152 12.96 -18.05 25.82
CA LEU A 152 12.48 -16.78 25.25
C LEU A 152 13.14 -15.57 25.93
N SER A 153 14.19 -15.78 26.76
CA SER A 153 14.95 -14.74 27.43
C SER A 153 16.06 -14.18 26.52
N PRO A 154 16.41 -12.88 26.65
CA PRO A 154 17.61 -12.32 26.02
C PRO A 154 18.92 -12.82 26.64
N LYS A 155 18.86 -13.65 27.71
CA LYS A 155 19.99 -14.24 28.37
C LYS A 155 20.07 -15.73 28.09
N PRO A 156 21.27 -16.32 27.95
CA PRO A 156 21.43 -17.76 27.80
C PRO A 156 21.05 -18.50 29.10
N VAL A 157 20.62 -19.74 28.98
CA VAL A 157 20.44 -20.64 30.12
C VAL A 157 21.65 -21.57 30.20
N TYR A 158 22.24 -21.72 31.37
CA TYR A 158 23.42 -22.55 31.61
C TYR A 158 23.04 -23.89 32.21
N THR A 159 23.91 -24.90 32.05
CA THR A 159 23.72 -26.23 32.63
C THR A 159 24.10 -26.29 34.08
N ASP A 160 24.94 -25.37 34.56
CA ASP A 160 25.51 -25.32 35.86
C ASP A 160 25.68 -23.87 36.40
N ASP A 161 25.83 -23.72 37.68
CA ASP A 161 26.02 -22.41 38.35
C ASP A 161 27.35 -21.74 38.02
N THR A 162 28.28 -22.46 37.39
CA THR A 162 29.57 -21.91 36.95
C THR A 162 29.48 -21.13 35.62
N MET A 163 28.34 -21.15 35.00
CA MET A 163 28.06 -20.47 33.72
C MET A 163 29.05 -20.83 32.60
N THR A 164 29.59 -22.04 32.61
CA THR A 164 30.61 -22.47 31.64
C THR A 164 30.00 -23.14 30.41
N THR A 165 28.88 -23.83 30.57
CA THR A 165 28.25 -24.58 29.51
C THR A 165 26.83 -24.08 29.24
N ILE A 166 26.60 -23.54 28.05
CA ILE A 166 25.29 -23.04 27.64
C ILE A 166 24.37 -24.22 27.30
N LYS A 167 23.22 -24.31 28.00
CA LYS A 167 22.16 -25.27 27.74
C LYS A 167 21.23 -24.79 26.64
N LEU A 168 20.80 -23.53 26.73
CA LEU A 168 19.94 -22.90 25.73
C LEU A 168 20.50 -21.51 25.40
N LEU A 169 20.58 -21.20 24.12
CA LEU A 169 21.06 -19.90 23.65
C LEU A 169 20.10 -18.78 24.02
N ALA A 170 20.63 -17.59 24.18
CA ALA A 170 19.85 -16.37 24.31
C ALA A 170 19.04 -16.11 23.03
N LEU A 171 17.84 -15.59 23.19
CA LEU A 171 17.00 -15.10 22.08
C LEU A 171 17.05 -13.57 22.06
N ASP A 172 17.76 -13.01 21.10
CA ASP A 172 17.79 -11.55 20.91
C ASP A 172 16.43 -11.01 20.38
N ASN A 173 16.25 -9.69 20.42
CA ASN A 173 15.00 -9.07 19.99
C ASN A 173 14.73 -9.28 18.50
N HIS A 174 15.78 -9.36 17.69
CA HIS A 174 15.67 -9.65 16.28
C HIS A 174 15.13 -11.08 16.02
N GLY A 175 15.67 -12.06 16.73
CA GLY A 175 15.18 -13.44 16.69
C GLY A 175 13.74 -13.55 17.19
N MET A 176 13.36 -12.76 18.21
CA MET A 176 11.97 -12.73 18.69
C MET A 176 11.01 -12.17 17.64
N GLY A 177 11.38 -11.08 16.96
CA GLY A 177 10.61 -10.55 15.82
C GLY A 177 10.38 -11.61 14.74
N THR A 178 11.43 -12.34 14.35
CA THR A 178 11.33 -13.44 13.36
C THR A 178 10.38 -14.55 13.83
N ILE A 179 10.38 -14.89 15.14
CA ILE A 179 9.46 -15.89 15.69
C ILE A 179 8.00 -15.41 15.59
N PHE A 180 7.70 -14.15 15.92
CA PHE A 180 6.35 -13.61 15.75
C PHE A 180 5.91 -13.65 14.29
N GLU A 181 6.80 -13.26 13.40
CA GLU A 181 6.58 -13.31 11.95
C GLU A 181 6.16 -14.70 11.52
N GLU A 182 6.91 -15.70 11.90
CA GLU A 182 6.68 -17.08 11.50
C GLU A 182 5.41 -17.67 12.13
N LEU A 183 5.10 -17.32 13.39
CA LEU A 183 3.86 -17.74 14.05
C LEU A 183 2.62 -17.17 13.34
N ILE A 184 2.62 -15.87 13.03
CA ILE A 184 1.49 -15.25 12.31
C ILE A 184 1.35 -15.85 10.92
N ARG A 185 2.47 -16.06 10.20
CA ARG A 185 2.44 -16.73 8.89
C ARG A 185 1.73 -18.08 8.96
N LYS A 186 2.08 -18.91 9.96
CA LYS A 186 1.44 -20.22 10.15
C LYS A 186 -0.03 -20.09 10.48
N PHE A 187 -0.43 -19.13 11.33
CA PHE A 187 -1.84 -18.91 11.65
C PHE A 187 -2.66 -18.47 10.45
N ASN A 188 -2.11 -17.60 9.60
CA ASN A 188 -2.77 -17.15 8.38
C ASN A 188 -2.91 -18.28 7.34
N GLU A 189 -1.88 -19.15 7.21
CA GLU A 189 -1.95 -20.34 6.36
C GLU A 189 -3.07 -21.32 6.81
N GLU A 190 -3.20 -21.56 8.11
CA GLU A 190 -4.24 -22.44 8.66
C GLU A 190 -5.67 -21.86 8.49
N ASN A 191 -5.81 -20.54 8.49
CA ASN A 191 -7.11 -19.87 8.38
C ASN A 191 -7.57 -19.69 6.94
N ASN A 192 -6.77 -20.02 5.92
CA ASN A 192 -7.00 -19.63 4.54
C ASN A 192 -7.34 -18.12 4.40
N GLU A 193 -6.81 -17.29 5.31
CA GLU A 193 -7.00 -15.84 5.24
C GLU A 193 -6.36 -15.33 3.96
N GLU A 194 -7.19 -14.64 3.15
CA GLU A 194 -6.76 -14.15 1.85
C GLU A 194 -5.54 -13.24 1.97
N ALA A 195 -4.74 -13.25 0.92
CA ALA A 195 -3.47 -12.60 0.67
C ALA A 195 -3.33 -11.10 1.05
N GLY A 196 -4.18 -10.55 1.91
CA GLY A 196 -4.21 -9.14 2.27
C GLY A 196 -3.32 -8.73 3.44
N GLU A 197 -2.85 -9.69 4.23
CA GLU A 197 -2.00 -9.41 5.40
C GLU A 197 -0.58 -9.89 5.08
N HIS A 198 0.21 -9.00 4.49
CA HIS A 198 1.43 -9.38 3.79
C HIS A 198 2.66 -9.14 4.64
N TRP A 199 3.35 -10.23 4.93
CA TRP A 199 4.75 -10.19 5.31
C TRP A 199 5.60 -9.80 4.12
N THR A 200 6.37 -8.76 4.26
CA THR A 200 7.39 -8.44 3.29
C THR A 200 8.60 -9.32 3.53
N PRO A 201 9.02 -10.14 2.58
CA PRO A 201 10.20 -10.97 2.73
C PRO A 201 11.43 -10.14 3.09
N ARG A 202 12.22 -10.65 4.03
CA ARG A 202 13.36 -9.92 4.59
C ARG A 202 14.37 -9.46 3.52
N ASP A 203 14.61 -10.29 2.53
CA ASP A 203 15.49 -9.99 1.39
C ASP A 203 15.00 -8.78 0.58
N VAL A 204 13.67 -8.63 0.43
CA VAL A 204 13.04 -7.45 -0.20
C VAL A 204 13.17 -6.23 0.70
N VAL A 205 12.91 -6.37 2.02
CA VAL A 205 13.02 -5.26 2.98
C VAL A 205 14.46 -4.74 3.04
N GLU A 206 15.45 -5.63 3.05
CA GLU A 206 16.87 -5.25 3.03
C GLU A 206 17.23 -4.47 1.75
N LEU A 207 16.69 -4.88 0.58
CA LEU A 207 16.86 -4.11 -0.65
C LEU A 207 16.18 -2.74 -0.55
N MET A 208 14.95 -2.65 -0.05
CA MET A 208 14.23 -1.38 0.13
C MET A 208 14.99 -0.43 1.06
N ALA A 209 15.50 -0.94 2.18
CA ALA A 209 16.32 -0.15 3.10
C ALA A 209 17.61 0.36 2.43
N ASP A 210 18.26 -0.48 1.62
CA ASP A 210 19.44 -0.07 0.86
C ASP A 210 19.11 1.02 -0.16
N LEU A 211 18.00 0.92 -0.89
CA LEU A 211 17.56 1.89 -1.90
C LEU A 211 17.31 3.29 -1.33
N ILE A 212 16.91 3.40 -0.06
CA ILE A 212 16.66 4.71 0.56
C ILE A 212 17.84 5.24 1.38
N ILE A 213 18.71 4.38 1.94
CA ILE A 213 19.77 4.82 2.84
C ILE A 213 21.12 4.93 2.13
N VAL A 214 21.47 3.96 1.29
CA VAL A 214 22.81 3.92 0.64
C VAL A 214 23.08 5.13 -0.25
N PRO A 215 22.13 5.62 -1.08
CA PRO A 215 22.36 6.78 -1.95
C PRO A 215 22.76 8.06 -1.21
N VAL A 216 22.32 8.19 0.04
CA VAL A 216 22.57 9.36 0.89
C VAL A 216 23.56 9.08 2.01
N ALA A 217 24.21 7.93 1.98
CA ALA A 217 25.10 7.47 3.07
C ALA A 217 26.25 8.46 3.36
N ASP A 218 26.75 9.17 2.34
CA ASP A 218 27.79 10.20 2.49
C ASP A 218 27.30 11.50 3.12
N GLN A 219 25.98 11.72 3.10
CA GLN A 219 25.31 12.91 3.65
C GLN A 219 24.84 12.69 5.10
N ILE A 220 24.95 11.45 5.62
CA ILE A 220 24.55 11.13 6.99
C ILE A 220 25.52 11.77 7.97
N MET A 221 24.97 12.57 8.89
CA MET A 221 25.69 13.32 9.92
C MET A 221 25.41 12.75 11.31
N ASP A 222 26.11 13.25 12.32
CA ASP A 222 25.78 12.99 13.73
C ASP A 222 24.47 13.70 14.07
N ALA A 223 23.37 12.95 14.01
CA ALA A 223 22.01 13.46 14.16
C ALA A 223 21.00 12.35 14.53
N THR A 224 19.80 12.78 14.85
CA THR A 224 18.65 11.90 15.01
C THR A 224 17.84 11.90 13.72
N TYR A 225 17.60 10.72 13.18
CA TYR A 225 16.76 10.48 12.01
C TYR A 225 15.43 9.86 12.38
N SER A 226 14.47 9.90 11.49
CA SER A 226 13.16 9.31 11.66
C SER A 226 12.83 8.36 10.50
N CYS A 227 12.26 7.20 10.82
CA CYS A 227 11.78 6.23 9.86
C CYS A 227 10.29 5.97 10.09
N TYR A 228 9.50 5.88 9.02
CA TYR A 228 8.06 5.70 9.08
C TYR A 228 7.57 4.59 8.16
N ASP A 229 6.57 3.86 8.67
CA ASP A 229 5.81 2.86 7.91
C ASP A 229 4.31 3.03 8.21
N GLY A 230 3.52 3.45 7.22
CA GLY A 230 2.08 3.68 7.36
C GLY A 230 1.23 2.40 7.32
N ALA A 231 1.82 1.24 7.09
CA ALA A 231 1.19 -0.09 7.12
C ALA A 231 2.16 -1.08 7.78
N CYS A 232 2.59 -0.72 9.01
CA CYS A 232 3.82 -1.26 9.58
C CYS A 232 3.75 -2.74 9.97
N GLY A 233 2.58 -3.34 9.96
CA GLY A 233 2.43 -4.72 10.37
C GLY A 233 3.00 -4.92 11.78
N THR A 234 3.93 -5.86 11.92
CA THR A 234 4.66 -6.12 13.18
C THR A 234 5.91 -5.26 13.37
N GLY A 235 6.16 -4.30 12.48
CA GLY A 235 7.31 -3.40 12.58
C GLY A 235 8.62 -3.95 12.00
N GLY A 236 8.58 -5.09 11.32
CA GLY A 236 9.80 -5.73 10.78
C GLY A 236 10.57 -4.85 9.79
N MET A 237 9.88 -4.09 8.93
CA MET A 237 10.52 -3.16 7.99
C MET A 237 11.24 -2.01 8.71
N LEU A 238 10.61 -1.45 9.73
CA LEU A 238 11.19 -0.38 10.55
C LEU A 238 12.49 -0.84 11.24
N THR A 239 12.49 -2.06 11.79
CA THR A 239 13.66 -2.65 12.44
C THR A 239 14.83 -2.85 11.49
N VAL A 240 14.56 -3.41 10.30
CA VAL A 240 15.60 -3.62 9.28
C VAL A 240 16.19 -2.28 8.83
N ALA A 241 15.36 -1.26 8.62
CA ALA A 241 15.82 0.07 8.25
C ALA A 241 16.68 0.69 9.36
N GLN A 242 16.30 0.54 10.63
CA GLN A 242 17.08 0.97 11.79
C GLN A 242 18.46 0.32 11.80
N ASP A 243 18.50 -1.01 11.75
CA ASP A 243 19.75 -1.78 11.76
C ASP A 243 20.67 -1.36 10.60
N ARG A 244 20.08 -1.14 9.42
CA ARG A 244 20.83 -0.74 8.23
C ARG A 244 21.44 0.64 8.38
N LEU A 245 20.66 1.63 8.83
CA LEU A 245 21.15 2.99 9.06
C LEU A 245 22.25 3.04 10.11
N LEU A 246 22.04 2.38 11.27
CA LEU A 246 23.02 2.32 12.35
C LEU A 246 24.33 1.64 11.92
N ASN A 247 24.23 0.55 11.14
CA ASN A 247 25.42 -0.12 10.61
C ASN A 247 26.20 0.75 9.62
N ILE A 248 25.52 1.50 8.74
CA ILE A 248 26.17 2.44 7.80
C ILE A 248 26.84 3.57 8.58
N ALA A 249 26.14 4.19 9.53
CA ALA A 249 26.64 5.26 10.38
C ALA A 249 27.88 4.81 11.17
N LYS A 250 27.81 3.65 11.81
CA LYS A 250 28.95 3.08 12.56
C LYS A 250 30.19 2.86 11.69
N ARG A 251 30.02 2.31 10.49
CA ARG A 251 31.15 2.13 9.52
C ARG A 251 31.80 3.45 9.09
N ARG A 252 31.06 4.56 9.17
CA ARG A 252 31.51 5.90 8.83
C ARG A 252 31.94 6.72 10.04
N GLY A 253 31.95 6.12 11.23
CA GLY A 253 32.31 6.80 12.48
C GLY A 253 31.33 7.88 12.89
N LYS A 254 30.05 7.75 12.51
CA LYS A 254 28.97 8.69 12.83
C LYS A 254 28.16 8.20 14.03
N ASN A 255 27.78 9.14 14.90
CA ASN A 255 26.89 8.88 16.02
C ASN A 255 25.45 9.24 15.61
N VAL A 256 24.66 8.24 15.30
CA VAL A 256 23.29 8.38 14.79
C VAL A 256 22.32 7.72 15.75
N SER A 257 21.22 8.39 16.06
CA SER A 257 20.02 7.79 16.63
C SER A 257 18.89 7.78 15.58
N ILE A 258 17.94 6.88 15.74
CA ILE A 258 16.79 6.80 14.83
C ILE A 258 15.51 6.54 15.63
N HIS A 259 14.48 7.34 15.39
CA HIS A 259 13.14 7.12 15.91
C HIS A 259 12.28 6.43 14.87
N LEU A 260 11.66 5.33 15.29
CA LEU A 260 10.75 4.54 14.47
C LEU A 260 9.32 5.00 14.72
N PHE A 261 8.56 5.18 13.64
CA PHE A 261 7.15 5.55 13.66
C PHE A 261 6.38 4.57 12.78
N GLY A 262 5.23 4.16 13.24
CA GLY A 262 4.39 3.23 12.48
C GLY A 262 2.91 3.51 12.67
N GLN A 263 2.12 2.93 11.79
CA GLN A 263 0.68 2.87 11.96
C GLN A 263 0.14 1.54 11.46
N GLU A 264 -0.76 0.93 12.25
CA GLU A 264 -1.34 -0.37 11.95
C GLU A 264 -2.83 -0.39 12.32
N VAL A 265 -3.65 -0.91 11.42
CA VAL A 265 -5.10 -0.98 11.56
C VAL A 265 -5.56 -2.27 12.26
N GLN A 266 -4.81 -3.35 12.10
CA GLN A 266 -5.14 -4.64 12.69
C GLN A 266 -4.69 -4.68 14.17
N PRO A 267 -5.63 -4.91 15.11
CA PRO A 267 -5.32 -4.78 16.55
C PRO A 267 -4.26 -5.78 17.04
N GLU A 268 -4.28 -7.01 16.55
CA GLU A 268 -3.33 -8.05 16.94
C GLU A 268 -1.91 -7.72 16.42
N THR A 269 -1.82 -7.35 15.16
CA THR A 269 -0.55 -6.99 14.51
C THR A 269 0.04 -5.72 15.14
N TYR A 270 -0.81 -4.72 15.44
CA TYR A 270 -0.43 -3.54 16.22
C TYR A 270 0.15 -3.91 17.59
N ALA A 271 -0.54 -4.82 18.31
CA ALA A 271 -0.09 -5.25 19.64
C ALA A 271 1.28 -5.92 19.60
N ILE A 272 1.56 -6.72 18.58
CA ILE A 272 2.86 -7.35 18.38
C ILE A 272 3.92 -6.30 18.05
N CYS A 273 3.62 -5.37 17.13
CA CYS A 273 4.54 -4.28 16.80
C CYS A 273 4.90 -3.47 18.05
N LYS A 274 3.90 -3.09 18.84
CA LYS A 274 4.10 -2.34 20.07
C LYS A 274 4.92 -3.13 21.10
N ALA A 275 4.67 -4.43 21.25
CA ALA A 275 5.45 -5.31 22.11
C ALA A 275 6.91 -5.41 21.65
N ASP A 276 7.16 -5.58 20.35
CA ASP A 276 8.52 -5.64 19.79
C ASP A 276 9.30 -4.33 20.03
N MET A 277 8.62 -3.18 19.85
CA MET A 277 9.23 -1.86 20.13
C MET A 277 9.55 -1.68 21.62
N LEU A 278 8.67 -2.11 22.53
CA LEU A 278 8.94 -2.10 23.98
C LEU A 278 10.17 -2.94 24.35
N LEU A 279 10.33 -4.10 23.70
CA LEU A 279 11.43 -5.03 23.97
C LEU A 279 12.80 -4.50 23.51
N LYS A 280 12.84 -3.53 22.58
CA LYS A 280 14.08 -2.97 22.01
C LYS A 280 14.71 -1.85 22.84
N GLY A 281 14.09 -1.45 23.93
CA GLY A 281 14.81 -0.78 25.01
C GLY A 281 14.38 0.63 25.37
N ASP A 282 13.77 1.43 24.51
CA ASP A 282 13.59 2.86 24.80
C ASP A 282 12.16 3.28 25.15
N GLY A 283 11.21 2.33 25.27
CA GLY A 283 9.80 2.63 25.66
C GLY A 283 9.10 3.69 24.79
N ASP A 284 9.77 4.79 24.55
CA ASP A 284 9.29 5.89 23.71
C ASP A 284 8.97 5.47 22.29
N GLN A 285 9.67 4.49 21.73
CA GLN A 285 9.42 4.00 20.38
C GLN A 285 8.09 3.25 20.26
N ALA A 286 7.67 2.56 21.31
CA ALA A 286 6.37 1.91 21.34
C ALA A 286 5.20 2.92 21.28
N ASP A 287 5.38 4.11 21.82
CA ASP A 287 4.38 5.19 21.77
C ASP A 287 4.31 5.89 20.40
N HIS A 288 5.30 5.66 19.55
CA HIS A 288 5.29 6.15 18.18
C HIS A 288 4.49 5.24 17.21
N ILE A 289 4.01 4.10 17.67
CA ILE A 289 3.16 3.22 16.87
C ILE A 289 1.70 3.60 17.12
N ALA A 290 1.04 4.11 16.08
CA ALA A 290 -0.36 4.52 16.12
C ALA A 290 -1.29 3.36 15.73
N TYR A 291 -2.43 3.25 16.44
CA TYR A 291 -3.49 2.31 16.10
C TYR A 291 -4.55 2.98 15.24
N GLY A 292 -4.91 2.38 14.12
CA GLY A 292 -5.98 2.83 13.26
C GLY A 292 -5.59 2.93 11.78
N SER A 293 -6.55 3.32 10.94
CA SER A 293 -6.30 3.45 9.50
C SER A 293 -5.47 4.68 9.17
N THR A 294 -4.38 4.49 8.46
CA THR A 294 -3.52 5.55 7.91
C THR A 294 -4.27 6.48 6.96
N LEU A 295 -5.30 5.97 6.28
CA LEU A 295 -6.06 6.77 5.31
C LEU A 295 -7.09 7.66 6.00
N SER A 296 -7.92 7.13 6.89
CA SER A 296 -9.07 7.84 7.49
C SER A 296 -8.85 8.33 8.93
N ALA A 297 -7.77 7.89 9.60
CA ALA A 297 -7.46 8.23 10.99
C ALA A 297 -5.94 8.32 11.21
N ASP A 298 -5.27 9.21 10.48
CA ASP A 298 -3.81 9.38 10.47
C ASP A 298 -3.28 9.86 11.83
N GLY A 299 -2.69 8.95 12.60
CA GLY A 299 -2.05 9.24 13.88
C GLY A 299 -0.73 10.02 13.78
N ASN A 300 -0.21 10.20 12.56
CA ASN A 300 1.03 10.92 12.27
C ASN A 300 0.84 12.13 11.34
N ALA A 301 -0.35 12.72 11.33
CA ALA A 301 -0.75 13.76 10.36
C ALA A 301 0.17 15.00 10.33
N THR A 302 0.78 15.36 11.47
CA THR A 302 1.64 16.56 11.59
C THR A 302 3.13 16.26 11.52
N ARG A 303 3.50 14.99 11.34
CA ARG A 303 4.91 14.56 11.36
C ARG A 303 5.47 14.46 9.95
N GLN A 304 6.78 14.67 9.85
CA GLN A 304 7.58 14.47 8.65
C GLN A 304 8.76 13.56 8.96
N PHE A 305 9.19 12.76 7.98
CA PHE A 305 10.17 11.70 8.18
C PHE A 305 11.30 11.76 7.17
N ASP A 306 12.49 11.30 7.56
CA ASP A 306 13.67 11.22 6.69
C ASP A 306 13.58 10.02 5.75
N PHE A 307 13.19 8.86 6.28
CA PHE A 307 13.10 7.60 5.54
C PHE A 307 11.71 6.99 5.73
N MET A 308 11.14 6.47 4.66
CA MET A 308 9.83 5.81 4.70
C MET A 308 9.88 4.52 3.88
N LEU A 309 9.39 3.45 4.48
CA LEU A 309 9.23 2.15 3.83
C LEU A 309 7.78 1.71 4.05
N ALA A 310 7.17 1.10 3.04
CA ALA A 310 5.86 0.52 3.22
C ALA A 310 5.63 -0.64 2.23
N ASN A 311 4.83 -1.60 2.67
CA ASN A 311 4.20 -2.59 1.82
C ASN A 311 2.70 -2.54 2.11
N PRO A 312 1.98 -1.54 1.56
CA PRO A 312 0.56 -1.35 1.83
C PRO A 312 -0.28 -2.48 1.23
N PRO A 313 -1.52 -2.66 1.70
CA PRO A 313 -2.43 -3.61 1.09
C PRO A 313 -2.80 -3.16 -0.34
N TYR A 314 -2.42 -3.94 -1.34
CA TYR A 314 -2.78 -3.71 -2.74
C TYR A 314 -3.88 -4.65 -3.20
N GLY A 315 -4.76 -4.16 -4.11
CA GLY A 315 -5.94 -4.89 -4.55
C GLY A 315 -7.03 -5.03 -3.47
N LYS A 316 -6.92 -4.29 -2.37
CA LYS A 316 -7.92 -4.24 -1.30
C LYS A 316 -8.79 -2.99 -1.39
N SER A 317 -10.08 -3.21 -1.11
CA SER A 317 -11.04 -2.11 -1.08
C SER A 317 -10.81 -1.22 0.14
N TRP A 318 -10.72 0.09 -0.10
CA TRP A 318 -10.66 1.13 0.94
C TRP A 318 -12.00 1.89 1.08
N LYS A 319 -13.11 1.26 0.65
CA LYS A 319 -14.45 1.86 0.68
C LYS A 319 -14.86 2.35 2.07
N THR A 320 -14.55 1.57 3.11
CA THR A 320 -14.84 1.94 4.50
C THR A 320 -14.10 3.21 4.92
N ASP A 321 -12.85 3.39 4.49
CA ASP A 321 -12.09 4.62 4.76
C ASP A 321 -12.68 5.80 3.98
N ALA A 322 -13.03 5.59 2.71
CA ALA A 322 -13.70 6.62 1.91
C ALA A 322 -15.01 7.10 2.57
N GLU A 323 -15.82 6.18 3.10
CA GLU A 323 -17.05 6.49 3.81
C GLU A 323 -16.79 7.33 5.08
N LYS A 324 -15.76 6.98 5.87
CA LYS A 324 -15.34 7.74 7.05
C LYS A 324 -14.83 9.15 6.71
N MET A 325 -14.28 9.33 5.52
CA MET A 325 -13.79 10.61 5.01
C MET A 325 -14.86 11.46 4.31
N GLY A 326 -16.14 11.08 4.40
CA GLY A 326 -17.27 11.82 3.81
C GLY A 326 -17.78 11.30 2.47
N GLY A 327 -17.22 10.20 1.97
CA GLY A 327 -17.53 9.61 0.66
C GLY A 327 -16.54 10.03 -0.44
N LYS A 328 -16.28 9.13 -1.38
CA LYS A 328 -15.21 9.30 -2.39
C LYS A 328 -15.21 10.66 -3.10
N LYS A 329 -16.38 11.23 -3.36
CA LYS A 329 -16.51 12.51 -4.11
C LYS A 329 -16.23 13.74 -3.26
N ASP A 330 -16.32 13.61 -1.94
CA ASP A 330 -16.26 14.72 -1.00
C ASP A 330 -14.99 14.72 -0.15
N ILE A 331 -14.02 13.87 -0.49
CA ILE A 331 -12.72 13.80 0.18
C ILE A 331 -11.92 15.06 -0.14
N LEU A 332 -11.69 15.90 0.89
CA LEU A 332 -10.93 17.16 0.79
C LEU A 332 -9.52 17.05 1.39
N ASP A 333 -9.08 15.87 1.78
CA ASP A 333 -7.77 15.64 2.38
C ASP A 333 -6.66 16.09 1.43
N SER A 334 -5.80 16.99 1.91
CA SER A 334 -4.71 17.59 1.14
C SER A 334 -3.63 16.59 0.72
N ARG A 335 -3.57 15.40 1.36
CA ARG A 335 -2.67 14.31 0.93
C ARG A 335 -3.07 13.76 -0.43
N PHE A 336 -4.36 13.83 -0.78
CA PHE A 336 -4.97 13.19 -1.95
C PHE A 336 -5.52 14.18 -2.97
N ASN A 337 -5.31 15.46 -2.75
CA ASN A 337 -5.72 16.53 -3.64
C ASN A 337 -4.58 17.55 -3.78
N ALA A 338 -4.21 17.85 -5.01
CA ALA A 338 -3.26 18.91 -5.35
C ALA A 338 -3.95 19.99 -6.16
N TYR A 339 -3.30 21.12 -6.35
CA TYR A 339 -3.75 22.20 -7.22
C TYR A 339 -2.68 22.48 -8.27
N LEU A 340 -3.09 22.58 -9.52
CA LEU A 340 -2.23 23.01 -10.62
C LEU A 340 -1.98 24.52 -10.54
N GLU A 341 -1.02 25.01 -11.31
CA GLU A 341 -0.68 26.44 -11.33
C GLU A 341 -1.86 27.34 -11.75
N ASP A 342 -2.75 26.83 -12.58
CA ASP A 342 -3.98 27.52 -13.01
C ASP A 342 -5.10 27.49 -11.96
N GLY A 343 -4.87 26.89 -10.79
CA GLY A 343 -5.83 26.72 -9.71
C GLY A 343 -6.80 25.55 -9.89
N THR A 344 -6.67 24.75 -10.95
CA THR A 344 -7.48 23.54 -11.15
C THR A 344 -7.12 22.49 -10.12
N GLN A 345 -8.13 21.93 -9.44
CA GLN A 345 -7.93 20.83 -8.49
C GLN A 345 -7.58 19.54 -9.23
N LEU A 346 -6.45 18.95 -8.87
CA LEU A 346 -6.01 17.63 -9.30
C LEU A 346 -6.38 16.61 -8.21
N SER A 347 -7.52 15.93 -8.38
CA SER A 347 -7.91 14.85 -7.48
C SER A 347 -7.13 13.59 -7.80
N MET A 348 -6.40 13.08 -6.81
CA MET A 348 -5.60 11.85 -6.90
C MET A 348 -6.27 10.66 -6.22
N ILE A 349 -7.58 10.70 -6.08
CA ILE A 349 -8.38 9.70 -5.38
C ILE A 349 -8.69 8.54 -6.32
N PRO A 350 -8.09 7.35 -6.11
CA PRO A 350 -8.22 6.20 -6.99
C PRO A 350 -9.59 5.53 -6.87
N ARG A 351 -9.84 4.51 -7.68
CA ARG A 351 -11.00 3.63 -7.51
C ARG A 351 -11.01 3.01 -6.11
N THR A 352 -12.22 2.78 -5.55
CA THR A 352 -12.36 2.26 -4.18
C THR A 352 -11.93 0.80 -4.01
N SER A 353 -11.70 0.08 -5.09
CA SER A 353 -11.24 -1.32 -5.08
C SER A 353 -9.74 -1.49 -4.83
N ASP A 354 -8.94 -0.40 -4.93
CA ASP A 354 -7.50 -0.45 -4.73
C ASP A 354 -6.98 0.89 -4.19
N GLY A 355 -6.46 0.87 -2.96
CA GLY A 355 -6.02 2.06 -2.23
C GLY A 355 -4.50 2.25 -2.17
N GLN A 356 -3.69 1.39 -2.80
CA GLN A 356 -2.23 1.41 -2.63
C GLN A 356 -1.59 2.77 -2.93
N LEU A 357 -2.02 3.49 -3.97
CA LEU A 357 -1.49 4.82 -4.30
C LEU A 357 -1.78 5.88 -3.21
N LEU A 358 -2.83 5.70 -2.41
CA LEU A 358 -3.09 6.61 -1.27
C LEU A 358 -2.03 6.47 -0.17
N PHE A 359 -1.47 5.28 0.04
CA PHE A 359 -0.35 5.10 0.97
C PHE A 359 0.91 5.80 0.47
N LEU A 360 1.22 5.68 -0.82
CA LEU A 360 2.34 6.40 -1.43
C LEU A 360 2.18 7.92 -1.32
N LEU A 361 0.99 8.44 -1.62
CA LEU A 361 0.67 9.88 -1.47
C LEU A 361 0.73 10.33 -0.01
N ASN A 362 0.28 9.50 0.95
CA ASN A 362 0.44 9.75 2.37
C ASN A 362 1.92 9.89 2.76
N ASN A 363 2.78 9.00 2.26
CA ASN A 363 4.21 9.07 2.50
C ASN A 363 4.83 10.32 1.86
N VAL A 364 4.44 10.67 0.64
CA VAL A 364 4.89 11.90 -0.04
C VAL A 364 4.49 13.15 0.74
N ALA A 365 3.27 13.21 1.28
CA ALA A 365 2.82 14.33 2.12
C ALA A 365 3.65 14.50 3.40
N LYS A 366 4.31 13.44 3.86
CA LYS A 366 5.16 13.41 5.06
C LYS A 366 6.66 13.58 4.78
N MET A 367 7.04 13.93 3.57
CA MET A 367 8.43 14.23 3.25
C MET A 367 8.89 15.53 3.91
N LYS A 368 10.09 15.52 4.50
CA LYS A 368 10.81 16.74 4.96
C LYS A 368 11.26 17.55 3.76
N LYS A 369 10.93 18.83 3.72
CA LYS A 369 11.25 19.72 2.59
C LYS A 369 12.51 20.56 2.84
N ASP A 370 12.73 20.96 4.10
CA ASP A 370 13.70 21.97 4.48
C ASP A 370 15.00 21.40 5.08
N THR A 371 15.29 20.12 4.81
CA THR A 371 16.54 19.49 5.26
C THR A 371 17.49 19.25 4.08
N PRO A 372 18.81 19.25 4.29
CA PRO A 372 19.78 18.95 3.23
C PRO A 372 19.55 17.58 2.58
N LEU A 373 19.22 16.58 3.39
CA LEU A 373 18.98 15.21 2.96
C LEU A 373 17.64 15.08 2.23
N GLY A 374 16.63 15.91 2.56
CA GLY A 374 15.25 15.68 2.15
C GLY A 374 14.68 14.42 2.75
N SER A 375 13.89 13.71 1.96
CA SER A 375 13.30 12.42 2.34
C SER A 375 13.38 11.41 1.21
N ARG A 376 13.40 10.14 1.58
CA ARG A 376 13.40 9.03 0.63
C ARG A 376 12.34 7.99 1.00
N ILE A 377 11.67 7.46 0.00
CA ILE A 377 10.60 6.47 0.12
C ILE A 377 10.96 5.24 -0.70
N ALA A 378 10.71 4.05 -0.16
CA ALA A 378 10.62 2.81 -0.91
C ALA A 378 9.30 2.11 -0.57
N GLU A 379 8.45 1.90 -1.56
CA GLU A 379 7.12 1.32 -1.35
C GLU A 379 6.83 0.23 -2.37
N VAL A 380 6.27 -0.90 -1.91
CA VAL A 380 5.94 -2.04 -2.77
C VAL A 380 4.51 -1.90 -3.27
N HIS A 381 4.33 -2.04 -4.57
CA HIS A 381 3.03 -2.02 -5.23
C HIS A 381 2.86 -3.20 -6.18
N ASN A 382 1.61 -3.54 -6.50
CA ASN A 382 1.33 -4.39 -7.65
C ASN A 382 1.31 -3.57 -8.95
N GLY A 383 1.20 -4.24 -10.10
CA GLY A 383 1.25 -3.59 -11.42
C GLY A 383 0.14 -2.56 -11.65
N SER A 384 -1.00 -2.62 -10.94
CA SER A 384 -2.09 -1.66 -11.18
C SER A 384 -1.68 -0.21 -10.90
N SER A 385 -0.72 0.03 -10.00
CA SER A 385 -0.23 1.38 -9.68
C SER A 385 0.48 2.05 -10.85
N ILE A 386 1.08 1.29 -11.76
CA ILE A 386 1.88 1.85 -12.86
C ILE A 386 1.06 2.12 -14.12
N PHE A 387 0.01 1.36 -14.40
CA PHE A 387 -0.74 1.49 -15.66
C PHE A 387 -2.26 1.66 -15.53
N THR A 388 -2.88 1.36 -14.39
CA THR A 388 -4.34 1.46 -14.28
C THR A 388 -4.82 2.90 -14.19
N GLY A 389 -5.95 3.17 -14.82
CA GLY A 389 -6.65 4.45 -14.81
C GLY A 389 -6.33 5.31 -16.03
N ASP A 390 -7.38 5.74 -16.72
CA ASP A 390 -7.30 6.61 -17.88
C ASP A 390 -6.89 8.04 -17.48
N ALA A 391 -6.57 8.87 -18.47
CA ALA A 391 -6.29 10.29 -18.28
C ALA A 391 -7.41 10.96 -17.46
N GLY A 392 -7.03 11.76 -16.46
CA GLY A 392 -7.96 12.43 -15.56
C GLY A 392 -8.51 11.55 -14.42
N SER A 393 -8.25 10.24 -14.40
CA SER A 393 -8.57 9.39 -13.25
C SER A 393 -7.66 9.66 -12.07
N GLY A 394 -8.08 9.27 -10.86
CA GLY A 394 -7.29 9.46 -9.65
C GLY A 394 -5.92 8.79 -9.70
N GLU A 395 -5.85 7.59 -10.28
CA GLU A 395 -4.59 6.84 -10.45
C GLU A 395 -3.63 7.55 -11.42
N SER A 396 -4.13 7.98 -12.57
CA SER A 396 -3.34 8.73 -13.55
C SER A 396 -2.89 10.09 -12.99
N ASN A 397 -3.78 10.77 -12.26
CA ASN A 397 -3.47 12.03 -11.59
C ASN A 397 -2.43 11.87 -10.47
N ALA A 398 -2.46 10.76 -9.74
CA ALA A 398 -1.42 10.46 -8.74
C ALA A 398 -0.05 10.29 -9.41
N ARG A 399 0.05 9.50 -10.49
CA ARG A 399 1.29 9.39 -11.28
C ARG A 399 1.73 10.73 -11.83
N ARG A 400 0.79 11.52 -12.39
CA ARG A 400 1.05 12.88 -12.87
C ARG A 400 1.71 13.72 -11.79
N TYR A 401 1.10 13.79 -10.62
CA TYR A 401 1.63 14.56 -9.49
C TYR A 401 3.04 14.13 -9.09
N LEU A 402 3.27 12.82 -8.97
CA LEU A 402 4.57 12.28 -8.56
C LEU A 402 5.67 12.55 -9.60
N ILE A 403 5.35 12.45 -10.88
CA ILE A 403 6.31 12.60 -11.98
C ILE A 403 6.56 14.08 -12.29
N GLU A 404 5.53 14.92 -12.38
CA GLU A 404 5.68 16.36 -12.64
C GLU A 404 6.42 17.09 -11.51
N ASN A 405 6.27 16.64 -10.24
CA ASN A 405 7.05 17.15 -9.12
C ASN A 405 8.44 16.49 -8.99
N ASP A 406 8.86 15.70 -9.97
CA ASP A 406 10.16 15.04 -10.05
C ASP A 406 10.52 14.21 -8.81
N LEU A 407 9.53 13.51 -8.23
CA LEU A 407 9.71 12.72 -7.01
C LEU A 407 10.15 11.29 -7.30
N VAL A 408 9.72 10.68 -8.40
CA VAL A 408 10.02 9.29 -8.73
C VAL A 408 11.45 9.18 -9.24
N GLU A 409 12.28 8.42 -8.53
CA GLU A 409 13.70 8.20 -8.86
C GLU A 409 13.91 6.91 -9.65
N ALA A 410 13.24 5.83 -9.23
CA ALA A 410 13.27 4.56 -9.93
C ALA A 410 12.01 3.72 -9.64
N ILE A 411 11.75 2.76 -10.53
CA ILE A 411 10.77 1.68 -10.31
C ILE A 411 11.48 0.36 -10.64
N ILE A 412 11.44 -0.59 -9.70
CA ILE A 412 12.12 -1.88 -9.81
C ILE A 412 11.09 -2.99 -9.89
N ALA A 413 11.01 -3.71 -11.00
CA ALA A 413 10.16 -4.89 -11.15
C ALA A 413 10.77 -6.08 -10.42
N LEU A 414 9.99 -6.73 -9.56
CA LEU A 414 10.40 -7.88 -8.77
C LEU A 414 9.97 -9.20 -9.43
N PRO A 415 10.66 -10.32 -9.13
CA PRO A 415 10.26 -11.65 -9.58
C PRO A 415 8.85 -12.01 -9.12
N GLU A 416 8.10 -12.72 -9.95
CA GLU A 416 6.89 -13.41 -9.50
C GLU A 416 7.20 -14.40 -8.38
N ASN A 417 6.22 -14.66 -7.53
CA ASN A 417 6.36 -15.54 -6.36
C ASN A 417 7.48 -15.13 -5.40
N MET A 418 7.78 -13.83 -5.33
CA MET A 418 8.73 -13.26 -4.37
C MET A 418 8.12 -13.11 -2.98
N PHE A 419 6.80 -12.98 -2.87
CA PHE A 419 6.06 -12.82 -1.62
C PHE A 419 5.37 -14.12 -1.18
N TYR A 420 5.13 -14.25 0.14
CA TYR A 420 4.61 -15.49 0.72
C TYR A 420 3.18 -15.83 0.27
N ASN A 421 2.33 -14.82 0.06
CA ASN A 421 0.89 -15.01 -0.16
C ASN A 421 0.41 -14.67 -1.56
N THR A 422 1.28 -14.11 -2.42
CA THR A 422 0.92 -13.74 -3.78
C THR A 422 1.94 -14.19 -4.80
N GLY A 423 1.46 -14.62 -5.96
CA GLY A 423 2.31 -14.94 -7.12
C GLY A 423 2.41 -13.82 -8.15
N ILE A 424 1.72 -12.69 -7.92
CA ILE A 424 1.69 -11.58 -8.88
C ILE A 424 3.01 -10.83 -8.95
N GLY A 425 3.31 -10.23 -10.09
CA GLY A 425 4.41 -9.30 -10.25
C GLY A 425 4.21 -8.05 -9.39
N THR A 426 5.24 -7.65 -8.69
CA THR A 426 5.27 -6.48 -7.82
C THR A 426 6.41 -5.55 -8.19
N PHE A 427 6.32 -4.30 -7.74
CA PHE A 427 7.25 -3.24 -8.09
C PHE A 427 7.63 -2.46 -6.83
N ILE A 428 8.91 -2.13 -6.67
CA ILE A 428 9.35 -1.16 -5.67
C ILE A 428 9.38 0.23 -6.32
N TRP A 429 8.59 1.15 -5.80
CA TRP A 429 8.69 2.57 -6.11
C TRP A 429 9.74 3.21 -5.21
N VAL A 430 10.70 3.89 -5.81
CA VAL A 430 11.75 4.63 -5.10
C VAL A 430 11.56 6.11 -5.38
N LEU A 431 11.28 6.90 -4.33
CA LEU A 431 11.05 8.34 -4.42
C LEU A 431 12.07 9.11 -3.59
N SER A 432 12.39 10.31 -4.06
CA SER A 432 13.19 11.30 -3.36
C SER A 432 12.75 12.71 -3.72
N ASN A 433 12.66 13.60 -2.75
CA ASN A 433 12.47 15.05 -3.02
C ASN A 433 13.81 15.82 -3.07
N LYS A 434 14.94 15.11 -3.05
CA LYS A 434 16.30 15.64 -3.20
C LYS A 434 17.12 14.72 -4.11
N LYS A 435 16.67 14.58 -5.35
CA LYS A 435 17.41 13.81 -6.36
C LYS A 435 18.80 14.39 -6.61
N GLU A 436 19.77 13.52 -6.87
CA GLU A 436 21.07 13.92 -7.44
C GLU A 436 20.86 14.66 -8.77
N GLU A 437 21.75 15.59 -9.11
CA GLU A 437 21.61 16.42 -10.32
C GLU A 437 21.45 15.59 -11.60
N ARG A 438 22.19 14.50 -11.71
CA ARG A 438 22.12 13.58 -12.87
C ARG A 438 20.79 12.82 -12.98
N ARG A 439 19.98 12.75 -11.89
CA ARG A 439 18.69 12.05 -11.82
C ARG A 439 17.50 12.99 -11.98
N LYS A 440 17.73 14.31 -11.95
CA LYS A 440 16.64 15.27 -12.10
C LYS A 440 15.98 15.16 -13.47
N GLY A 441 14.65 15.19 -13.47
CA GLY A 441 13.82 15.03 -14.68
C GLY A 441 13.83 13.63 -15.28
N LYS A 442 14.41 12.64 -14.58
CA LYS A 442 14.58 11.27 -15.08
C LYS A 442 14.05 10.22 -14.12
N ILE A 443 13.60 9.11 -14.68
CA ILE A 443 13.15 7.93 -13.96
C ILE A 443 13.87 6.70 -14.51
N GLN A 444 14.45 5.90 -13.61
CA GLN A 444 15.12 4.64 -13.97
C GLN A 444 14.13 3.48 -13.79
N LEU A 445 13.91 2.67 -14.82
CA LEU A 445 13.16 1.43 -14.75
C LEU A 445 14.14 0.26 -14.72
N ILE A 446 14.06 -0.58 -13.68
CA ILE A 446 14.94 -1.74 -13.49
C ILE A 446 14.10 -3.01 -13.50
N ASP A 447 14.40 -3.92 -14.41
CA ASP A 447 13.77 -5.24 -14.50
C ASP A 447 14.61 -6.29 -13.75
N ALA A 448 14.28 -6.51 -12.49
CA ALA A 448 14.90 -7.55 -11.67
C ALA A 448 14.14 -8.88 -11.70
N THR A 449 13.15 -9.07 -12.59
CA THR A 449 12.28 -10.27 -12.61
C THR A 449 13.05 -11.59 -12.82
N ALA A 450 14.17 -11.54 -13.56
CA ALA A 450 15.06 -12.67 -13.79
C ALA A 450 16.19 -12.80 -12.73
N MET A 451 16.41 -11.75 -11.92
CA MET A 451 17.51 -11.67 -10.93
C MET A 451 17.09 -12.35 -9.63
N LYS A 452 17.01 -13.68 -9.60
CA LYS A 452 16.53 -14.44 -8.44
C LYS A 452 17.29 -15.74 -8.24
N SER A 453 17.30 -16.21 -7.00
CA SER A 453 17.76 -17.54 -6.60
C SER A 453 16.57 -18.38 -6.14
N PRO A 454 16.43 -19.64 -6.57
CA PRO A 454 15.34 -20.49 -6.12
C PRO A 454 15.52 -20.90 -4.66
N LEU A 455 14.44 -20.96 -3.90
CA LEU A 455 14.43 -21.50 -2.56
C LEU A 455 14.50 -23.04 -2.60
N ARG A 456 15.18 -23.63 -1.61
CA ARG A 456 15.21 -25.11 -1.46
C ARG A 456 13.83 -25.70 -1.14
N LYS A 457 13.00 -24.95 -0.46
CA LYS A 457 11.61 -25.30 -0.08
C LYS A 457 10.76 -24.03 -0.17
N ASN A 458 9.62 -24.16 -0.83
CA ASN A 458 8.69 -23.04 -0.92
C ASN A 458 8.14 -22.67 0.46
N MET A 459 7.92 -21.38 0.67
CA MET A 459 7.31 -20.82 1.87
C MET A 459 6.00 -20.14 1.45
N GLY A 460 4.88 -20.84 1.53
CA GLY A 460 3.64 -20.43 0.88
C GLY A 460 3.84 -20.37 -0.65
N LYS A 461 3.50 -19.25 -1.26
CA LYS A 461 3.74 -19.00 -2.71
C LYS A 461 5.18 -18.57 -3.01
N LYS A 462 5.94 -18.07 -2.02
CA LYS A 462 7.33 -17.65 -2.23
C LYS A 462 8.19 -18.87 -2.59
N ASN A 463 8.82 -18.82 -3.76
CA ASN A 463 9.71 -19.87 -4.29
C ASN A 463 11.10 -19.38 -4.65
N CYS A 464 11.36 -18.08 -4.52
CA CYS A 464 12.65 -17.48 -4.83
C CYS A 464 13.01 -16.38 -3.82
N GLU A 465 14.29 -15.96 -3.84
CA GLU A 465 14.82 -14.93 -2.96
C GLU A 465 15.88 -14.07 -3.68
N PHE A 466 16.13 -12.88 -3.14
CA PHE A 466 17.30 -12.08 -3.44
C PHE A 466 18.45 -12.43 -2.51
N THR A 467 19.46 -13.13 -3.02
CA THR A 467 20.71 -13.33 -2.27
C THR A 467 21.41 -11.97 -2.04
N PRO A 468 22.34 -11.89 -1.05
CA PRO A 468 23.13 -10.67 -0.85
C PRO A 468 23.83 -10.17 -2.12
N ASP A 469 24.29 -11.07 -3.00
CA ASP A 469 24.99 -10.68 -4.23
C ASP A 469 24.02 -10.13 -5.29
N ILE A 470 22.83 -10.72 -5.40
CA ILE A 470 21.77 -10.18 -6.26
C ILE A 470 21.36 -8.77 -5.79
N ARG A 471 21.18 -8.56 -4.48
CA ARG A 471 20.86 -7.23 -3.95
C ARG A 471 21.97 -6.21 -4.24
N LYS A 472 23.23 -6.60 -4.08
CA LYS A 472 24.37 -5.73 -4.43
C LYS A 472 24.35 -5.35 -5.91
N GLU A 473 24.02 -6.30 -6.78
CA GLU A 473 23.97 -6.03 -8.22
C GLU A 473 22.81 -5.07 -8.57
N ILE A 474 21.61 -5.29 -8.03
CA ILE A 474 20.48 -4.34 -8.20
C ILE A 474 20.88 -2.96 -7.70
N MET A 475 21.50 -2.87 -6.52
CA MET A 475 21.98 -1.61 -5.96
C MET A 475 23.06 -0.95 -6.83
N ARG A 476 23.98 -1.72 -7.41
CA ARG A 476 24.99 -1.20 -8.35
C ARG A 476 24.31 -0.57 -9.57
N ILE A 477 23.42 -1.31 -10.23
CA ILE A 477 22.66 -0.83 -11.40
C ILE A 477 21.91 0.46 -11.05
N PHE A 478 21.26 0.50 -9.89
CA PHE A 478 20.52 1.68 -9.42
C PHE A 478 21.48 2.86 -9.18
N LEU A 479 22.55 2.67 -8.41
CA LEU A 479 23.46 3.75 -8.03
C LEU A 479 24.22 4.31 -9.24
N ASP A 480 24.66 3.46 -10.14
CA ASP A 480 25.43 3.86 -11.33
C ASP A 480 24.55 4.52 -12.41
N MET A 481 23.22 4.43 -12.29
CA MET A 481 22.28 4.78 -13.37
C MET A 481 22.66 4.07 -14.68
N GLU A 482 22.96 2.78 -14.59
CA GLU A 482 23.40 2.01 -15.74
C GLU A 482 22.23 1.77 -16.71
N GLU A 483 22.49 1.99 -18.01
CA GLU A 483 21.61 1.52 -19.08
C GLU A 483 22.10 0.17 -19.59
N SER A 484 21.21 -0.82 -19.55
CA SER A 484 21.50 -2.19 -19.92
C SER A 484 20.22 -2.90 -20.41
N GLU A 485 20.30 -4.22 -20.62
CA GLU A 485 19.12 -5.02 -20.94
C GLU A 485 18.08 -5.03 -19.82
N VAL A 486 18.50 -4.85 -18.57
CA VAL A 486 17.63 -4.87 -17.38
C VAL A 486 17.36 -3.48 -16.79
N SER A 487 17.93 -2.42 -17.36
CA SER A 487 17.78 -1.06 -16.84
C SER A 487 17.71 -0.03 -17.94
N LYS A 488 16.71 0.84 -17.88
CA LYS A 488 16.50 1.95 -18.83
C LYS A 488 16.20 3.24 -18.08
N ILE A 489 16.66 4.34 -18.67
CA ILE A 489 16.47 5.70 -18.15
C ILE A 489 15.55 6.46 -19.10
N PHE A 490 14.50 7.05 -18.54
CA PHE A 490 13.49 7.81 -19.26
C PHE A 490 13.41 9.23 -18.73
N ASP A 491 13.07 10.18 -19.59
CA ASP A 491 12.68 11.50 -19.14
C ASP A 491 11.24 11.49 -18.59
N ASN A 492 10.91 12.37 -17.66
CA ASN A 492 9.58 12.43 -17.05
C ASN A 492 8.46 12.54 -18.09
N ASN A 493 8.70 13.22 -19.21
CA ASN A 493 7.73 13.41 -20.30
C ASN A 493 7.46 12.12 -21.12
N ASP A 494 8.32 11.11 -21.04
CA ASP A 494 8.11 9.84 -21.76
C ASP A 494 6.88 9.07 -21.24
N PHE A 495 6.44 9.37 -20.02
CA PHE A 495 5.28 8.75 -19.39
C PHE A 495 3.97 9.54 -19.56
N ALA A 496 4.07 10.74 -20.12
CA ALA A 496 2.94 11.63 -20.32
C ALA A 496 2.30 11.45 -21.70
N TYR A 497 0.98 11.60 -21.77
CA TYR A 497 0.24 11.60 -23.04
C TYR A 497 -0.97 12.54 -22.96
N TRP A 498 -1.34 13.07 -24.10
CA TRP A 498 -2.65 13.69 -24.30
C TRP A 498 -3.67 12.63 -24.69
N ASN A 499 -4.74 12.50 -23.93
CA ASN A 499 -5.92 11.78 -24.35
C ASN A 499 -6.85 12.78 -25.04
N VAL A 500 -7.01 12.67 -26.35
CA VAL A 500 -7.83 13.56 -27.15
C VAL A 500 -9.09 12.85 -27.61
N THR A 501 -10.21 13.56 -27.61
CA THR A 501 -11.46 13.06 -28.20
C THR A 501 -11.52 13.49 -29.65
N VAL A 502 -11.51 12.51 -30.55
CA VAL A 502 -11.66 12.70 -31.99
C VAL A 502 -13.12 12.57 -32.34
N GLU A 503 -13.69 13.64 -32.90
CA GLU A 503 -15.07 13.72 -33.32
C GLU A 503 -15.13 13.76 -34.85
N ARG A 504 -16.21 13.23 -35.42
CA ARG A 504 -16.56 13.43 -36.83
C ARG A 504 -17.95 14.08 -36.94
N PRO A 505 -18.20 14.95 -37.92
CA PRO A 505 -19.48 15.62 -38.04
C PRO A 505 -20.59 14.63 -38.40
N LEU A 506 -21.73 14.79 -37.77
CA LEU A 506 -22.93 14.04 -38.10
C LEU A 506 -23.43 14.45 -39.52
N ARG A 507 -23.70 13.51 -40.38
CA ARG A 507 -24.21 13.70 -41.76
C ARG A 507 -25.56 13.05 -41.88
N LEU A 508 -26.56 13.81 -42.31
CA LEU A 508 -27.95 13.36 -42.33
C LEU A 508 -28.57 13.66 -43.66
N ARG A 509 -29.16 12.64 -44.31
CA ARG A 509 -30.06 12.77 -45.44
C ARG A 509 -31.49 12.84 -44.93
N VAL A 510 -32.31 13.71 -45.55
CA VAL A 510 -33.70 13.95 -45.17
C VAL A 510 -34.64 13.17 -46.09
N PHE A 511 -35.64 12.54 -45.49
CA PHE A 511 -36.72 11.79 -46.13
C PHE A 511 -38.05 12.39 -45.68
N PRO A 512 -38.47 13.51 -46.26
CA PRO A 512 -39.65 14.25 -45.81
C PRO A 512 -40.98 13.50 -46.06
N GLU A 513 -40.96 12.47 -46.88
CA GLU A 513 -42.11 11.59 -47.16
C GLU A 513 -42.38 10.56 -46.06
N ARG A 514 -41.46 10.38 -45.13
CA ARG A 514 -41.64 9.42 -44.03
C ARG A 514 -42.71 9.87 -43.07
N MET A 515 -43.45 8.90 -42.57
CA MET A 515 -44.54 9.16 -41.63
C MET A 515 -43.99 9.55 -40.25
N ILE A 516 -44.46 10.68 -39.75
CA ILE A 516 -44.22 11.10 -38.36
C ILE A 516 -45.42 10.59 -37.54
N PRO A 517 -45.20 9.83 -36.44
CA PRO A 517 -46.31 9.38 -35.59
C PRO A 517 -47.13 10.56 -35.07
N THR A 518 -48.47 10.46 -35.12
CA THR A 518 -49.38 11.55 -34.74
C THR A 518 -49.32 11.89 -33.24
N ASP A 519 -48.88 10.95 -32.43
CA ASP A 519 -48.67 11.09 -30.96
C ASP A 519 -47.34 11.76 -30.59
N THR A 520 -46.48 12.07 -31.60
CA THR A 520 -45.22 12.83 -31.39
C THR A 520 -45.49 14.20 -30.78
N PHE A 521 -46.65 14.77 -31.04
CA PHE A 521 -47.08 16.06 -30.51
C PHE A 521 -48.38 15.94 -29.70
N LYS A 522 -48.44 16.62 -28.55
CA LYS A 522 -49.65 16.60 -27.71
C LYS A 522 -50.84 17.34 -28.27
N LYS A 523 -50.64 18.25 -29.25
CA LYS A 523 -51.65 19.08 -29.88
C LYS A 523 -51.68 18.84 -31.39
N THR A 524 -52.87 18.65 -31.94
CA THR A 524 -53.09 18.44 -33.35
C THR A 524 -52.58 19.62 -34.22
N ASP A 525 -52.83 20.87 -33.77
CA ASP A 525 -52.40 22.09 -34.46
C ASP A 525 -50.84 22.16 -34.55
N GLU A 526 -50.14 21.64 -33.54
CA GLU A 526 -48.67 21.59 -33.56
C GLU A 526 -48.19 20.56 -34.57
N TYR A 527 -48.83 19.40 -34.65
CA TYR A 527 -48.54 18.36 -35.63
C TYR A 527 -48.77 18.88 -37.08
N GLU A 528 -49.91 19.54 -37.33
CA GLU A 528 -50.21 20.13 -38.63
C GLU A 528 -49.22 21.22 -39.04
N THR A 529 -48.85 22.09 -38.11
CA THR A 529 -47.83 23.13 -38.34
C THR A 529 -46.48 22.52 -38.72
N VAL A 530 -46.07 21.47 -38.03
CA VAL A 530 -44.80 20.78 -38.25
C VAL A 530 -44.78 20.07 -39.61
N THR A 531 -45.84 19.32 -39.95
CA THR A 531 -45.93 18.61 -41.22
C THR A 531 -46.01 19.58 -42.41
N ALA A 532 -46.73 20.69 -42.29
CA ALA A 532 -46.77 21.76 -43.31
C ALA A 532 -45.38 22.43 -43.49
N GLY A 533 -44.65 22.66 -42.40
CA GLY A 533 -43.29 23.20 -42.45
C GLY A 533 -42.32 22.26 -43.17
N ILE A 534 -42.40 20.97 -42.92
CA ILE A 534 -41.59 19.93 -43.58
C ILE A 534 -41.93 19.84 -45.08
N ALA A 535 -43.22 19.80 -45.43
CA ALA A 535 -43.67 19.77 -46.83
C ALA A 535 -43.19 21.00 -47.61
N LYS A 536 -43.22 22.18 -46.99
CA LYS A 536 -42.72 23.40 -47.65
C LYS A 536 -41.19 23.34 -47.85
N ALA A 537 -40.45 22.86 -46.85
CA ALA A 537 -39.00 22.74 -46.96
C ALA A 537 -38.57 21.73 -48.00
N SER A 538 -39.31 20.61 -48.17
CA SER A 538 -39.00 19.57 -49.16
C SER A 538 -39.06 20.08 -50.62
N ALA A 539 -39.82 21.12 -50.88
CA ALA A 539 -39.92 21.73 -52.22
C ALA A 539 -38.82 22.76 -52.49
N THR A 540 -38.06 23.21 -51.47
CA THR A 540 -37.17 24.37 -51.61
C THR A 540 -35.75 24.16 -51.10
N ALA A 541 -35.51 23.14 -50.27
CA ALA A 541 -34.22 22.89 -49.66
C ALA A 541 -33.60 21.57 -50.15
N PRO A 542 -32.27 21.43 -50.17
CA PRO A 542 -31.61 20.19 -50.49
C PRO A 542 -31.88 19.13 -49.40
N LEU A 543 -32.08 17.88 -49.84
CA LEU A 543 -32.38 16.75 -48.92
C LEU A 543 -31.13 16.09 -48.33
N ASP A 544 -29.98 16.45 -48.81
CA ASP A 544 -28.67 16.02 -48.31
C ASP A 544 -28.00 17.04 -47.36
N ASP A 545 -28.72 18.14 -47.07
CA ASP A 545 -28.28 19.17 -46.12
C ASP A 545 -29.33 19.40 -45.02
N TRP A 546 -29.16 18.73 -43.90
CA TRP A 546 -30.06 18.89 -42.74
C TRP A 546 -30.13 20.32 -42.21
N ILE A 547 -29.04 21.08 -42.24
CA ILE A 547 -29.02 22.45 -41.73
C ILE A 547 -29.85 23.36 -42.60
N ALA A 548 -29.65 23.29 -43.90
CA ALA A 548 -30.42 24.05 -44.87
C ALA A 548 -31.91 23.66 -44.84
N PHE A 549 -32.21 22.37 -44.79
CA PHE A 549 -33.56 21.84 -44.67
C PHE A 549 -34.25 22.33 -43.37
N ALA A 550 -33.62 22.16 -42.20
CA ALA A 550 -34.16 22.59 -40.94
C ALA A 550 -34.47 24.09 -40.90
N LYS A 551 -33.59 24.92 -41.48
CA LYS A 551 -33.80 26.37 -41.62
C LYS A 551 -34.99 26.68 -42.50
N ALA A 552 -35.17 25.97 -43.63
CA ALA A 552 -36.27 26.16 -44.54
C ALA A 552 -37.65 25.82 -43.96
N THR A 553 -37.72 24.89 -43.02
CA THR A 553 -38.96 24.53 -42.32
C THR A 553 -39.52 25.67 -41.47
N LYS A 554 -38.72 26.62 -41.01
CA LYS A 554 -39.06 27.70 -40.03
C LYS A 554 -39.59 27.18 -38.69
N LEU A 555 -39.35 25.90 -38.36
CA LEU A 555 -39.78 25.28 -37.12
C LEU A 555 -38.85 25.65 -35.95
N LYS A 556 -39.36 25.56 -34.75
CA LYS A 556 -38.55 25.74 -33.53
C LYS A 556 -37.62 24.54 -33.33
N LYS A 557 -36.44 24.77 -32.73
CA LYS A 557 -35.46 23.72 -32.43
C LYS A 557 -36.07 22.52 -31.69
N ALA A 558 -36.97 22.76 -30.74
CA ALA A 558 -37.65 21.70 -29.98
C ALA A 558 -38.55 20.81 -30.90
N GLN A 559 -39.19 21.40 -31.93
CA GLN A 559 -40.01 20.67 -32.90
C GLN A 559 -39.13 19.87 -33.84
N LEU A 560 -38.05 20.48 -34.34
CA LEU A 560 -37.06 19.81 -35.20
C LEU A 560 -36.43 18.60 -34.49
N ASN A 561 -36.05 18.72 -33.22
CA ASN A 561 -35.49 17.60 -32.45
C ASN A 561 -36.46 16.42 -32.31
N LYS A 562 -37.78 16.69 -32.24
CA LYS A 562 -38.79 15.63 -32.16
C LYS A 562 -38.99 14.88 -33.46
N VAL A 563 -38.91 15.58 -34.60
CA VAL A 563 -39.17 14.97 -35.91
C VAL A 563 -37.93 14.39 -36.60
N ARG A 564 -36.74 14.91 -36.26
CA ARG A 564 -35.49 14.48 -36.85
C ARG A 564 -35.32 12.95 -36.89
N PRO A 565 -35.57 12.20 -35.82
CA PRO A 565 -35.39 10.75 -35.82
C PRO A 565 -36.29 10.00 -36.83
N PHE A 566 -37.41 10.61 -37.23
CA PHE A 566 -38.35 9.97 -38.17
C PHE A 566 -38.06 10.27 -39.62
N ILE A 567 -37.53 11.47 -39.90
CA ILE A 567 -37.34 11.98 -41.26
C ILE A 567 -35.89 12.04 -41.72
N THR A 568 -34.93 11.59 -40.92
CA THR A 568 -33.52 11.58 -41.30
C THR A 568 -32.87 10.22 -41.11
N GLU A 569 -31.87 9.93 -41.91
CA GLU A 569 -30.93 8.83 -41.74
C GLU A 569 -29.50 9.32 -41.91
N LYS A 570 -28.55 8.60 -41.30
CA LYS A 570 -27.14 8.84 -41.53
C LYS A 570 -26.75 8.51 -42.97
N ASP A 571 -26.05 9.42 -43.61
CA ASP A 571 -25.55 9.26 -44.96
C ASP A 571 -24.19 9.95 -45.10
N ALA A 572 -23.14 9.15 -45.34
CA ALA A 572 -21.78 9.65 -45.47
C ALA A 572 -21.59 10.69 -46.60
N THR A 573 -22.49 10.71 -47.57
CA THR A 573 -22.45 11.65 -48.72
C THR A 573 -23.20 12.95 -48.45
N ALA A 574 -23.97 13.03 -47.35
CA ALA A 574 -24.70 14.22 -46.96
C ALA A 574 -23.78 15.32 -46.43
N VAL A 575 -24.27 16.56 -46.47
CA VAL A 575 -23.54 17.72 -45.94
C VAL A 575 -23.33 17.57 -44.42
N ALA A 576 -22.15 17.90 -43.98
CA ALA A 576 -21.77 17.85 -42.55
C ALA A 576 -22.61 18.83 -41.71
N THR A 577 -23.16 18.34 -40.58
CA THR A 577 -23.82 19.21 -39.61
C THR A 577 -22.79 19.79 -38.62
N ASN A 578 -23.24 20.71 -37.75
CA ASN A 578 -22.41 21.24 -36.65
C ASN A 578 -22.42 20.33 -35.41
N GLU A 579 -23.08 19.18 -35.48
CA GLU A 579 -23.16 18.23 -34.39
C GLU A 579 -22.17 17.06 -34.61
N PRO A 580 -21.54 16.54 -33.56
CA PRO A 580 -20.71 15.35 -33.70
C PRO A 580 -21.55 14.09 -33.89
N ASP A 581 -21.05 13.16 -34.66
CA ASP A 581 -21.58 11.80 -34.73
C ASP A 581 -20.99 10.96 -33.58
N THR A 582 -21.79 10.75 -32.55
CA THR A 582 -21.35 10.02 -31.34
C THR A 582 -21.00 8.55 -31.56
N GLU A 583 -21.45 7.96 -32.68
CA GLU A 583 -21.11 6.58 -33.06
C GLU A 583 -19.72 6.49 -33.72
N LEU A 584 -19.26 7.61 -34.30
CA LEU A 584 -17.94 7.73 -34.93
C LEU A 584 -16.91 8.42 -34.02
N ARG A 585 -17.30 8.70 -32.79
CA ARG A 585 -16.37 9.26 -31.79
C ARG A 585 -15.33 8.23 -31.41
N ASP A 586 -14.08 8.66 -31.33
CA ASP A 586 -12.97 7.86 -30.87
C ASP A 586 -12.07 8.67 -29.91
N THR A 587 -11.14 8.00 -29.25
CA THR A 587 -10.15 8.62 -28.35
C THR A 587 -8.76 8.15 -28.72
N GLU A 588 -7.81 9.10 -28.81
CA GLU A 588 -6.43 8.81 -29.11
C GLU A 588 -5.52 9.23 -27.95
N ASN A 589 -4.54 8.38 -27.64
CA ASN A 589 -3.49 8.68 -26.66
C ASN A 589 -2.22 9.09 -27.41
N ILE A 590 -1.94 10.37 -27.40
CA ILE A 590 -0.81 10.98 -28.12
C ILE A 590 0.34 11.20 -27.13
N PRO A 591 1.49 10.54 -27.27
CA PRO A 591 2.63 10.76 -26.38
C PRO A 591 3.12 12.23 -26.42
N PHE A 592 3.54 12.77 -25.29
CA PHE A 592 4.14 14.12 -25.23
C PHE A 592 5.40 14.22 -26.09
N THR A 593 6.08 13.11 -26.32
CA THR A 593 7.27 13.00 -27.16
C THR A 593 6.97 12.88 -28.67
N TYR A 594 5.69 12.89 -29.10
CA TYR A 594 5.36 12.87 -30.53
C TYR A 594 5.77 14.18 -31.18
N GLU A 595 6.63 14.11 -32.21
CA GLU A 595 7.17 15.27 -32.89
C GLU A 595 6.07 16.12 -33.55
N GLY A 596 6.00 17.39 -33.18
CA GLY A 596 4.94 18.31 -33.62
C GLY A 596 3.62 18.21 -32.83
N GLY A 597 3.57 17.37 -31.79
CA GLY A 597 2.46 17.30 -30.84
C GLY A 597 1.13 16.85 -31.43
N ILE A 598 0.04 17.32 -30.82
CA ILE A 598 -1.33 16.92 -31.19
C ILE A 598 -1.65 17.24 -32.65
N GLU A 599 -1.26 18.42 -33.15
CA GLU A 599 -1.58 18.85 -34.51
C GLU A 599 -0.90 17.96 -35.54
N ALA A 600 0.38 17.64 -35.36
CA ALA A 600 1.10 16.77 -36.27
C ALA A 600 0.55 15.34 -36.23
N PHE A 601 0.19 14.83 -35.06
CA PHE A 601 -0.44 13.51 -34.92
C PHE A 601 -1.75 13.47 -35.70
N MET A 602 -2.61 14.47 -35.53
CA MET A 602 -3.88 14.54 -36.26
C MET A 602 -3.66 14.54 -37.76
N GLN A 603 -2.72 15.31 -38.27
CA GLN A 603 -2.44 15.38 -39.72
C GLN A 603 -1.91 14.04 -40.28
N ASN A 604 -0.98 13.41 -39.56
CA ASN A 604 -0.27 12.24 -40.03
C ASN A 604 -1.06 10.95 -39.86
N GLU A 605 -1.73 10.81 -38.70
CA GLU A 605 -2.29 9.52 -38.27
C GLU A 605 -3.83 9.46 -38.37
N VAL A 606 -4.52 10.61 -38.26
CA VAL A 606 -6.00 10.64 -38.23
C VAL A 606 -6.60 11.16 -39.53
N LEU A 607 -6.21 12.36 -39.96
CA LEU A 607 -6.84 13.01 -41.11
C LEU A 607 -6.54 12.31 -42.43
N THR A 608 -5.50 11.50 -42.50
CA THR A 608 -5.20 10.61 -43.64
C THR A 608 -6.33 9.60 -43.88
N TYR A 609 -7.00 9.14 -42.81
CA TYR A 609 -8.08 8.14 -42.87
C TYR A 609 -9.47 8.74 -42.67
N ALA A 610 -9.57 9.83 -41.94
CA ALA A 610 -10.80 10.55 -41.61
C ALA A 610 -10.62 12.06 -41.86
N PRO A 611 -10.67 12.53 -43.12
CA PRO A 611 -10.33 13.92 -43.48
C PRO A 611 -11.22 14.99 -42.83
N ASP A 612 -12.39 14.61 -42.35
CA ASP A 612 -13.36 15.48 -41.68
C ASP A 612 -13.32 15.37 -40.14
N ALA A 613 -12.36 14.63 -39.57
CA ALA A 613 -12.19 14.51 -38.13
C ALA A 613 -11.65 15.81 -37.53
N TYR A 614 -12.06 16.08 -36.30
CA TYR A 614 -11.60 17.22 -35.51
C TYR A 614 -11.52 16.85 -34.05
N ILE A 615 -10.74 17.61 -33.26
CA ILE A 615 -10.60 17.39 -31.82
C ILE A 615 -11.62 18.24 -31.06
N ASP A 616 -12.24 17.64 -30.04
CA ASP A 616 -12.94 18.38 -28.98
C ASP A 616 -11.93 18.80 -27.91
N GLU A 617 -11.35 19.98 -28.06
CA GLU A 617 -10.32 20.52 -27.16
C GLU A 617 -10.76 20.53 -25.69
N LYS A 618 -12.08 20.73 -25.42
CA LYS A 618 -12.61 20.76 -24.06
C LYS A 618 -12.57 19.41 -23.35
N LYS A 619 -12.40 18.33 -24.10
CA LYS A 619 -12.30 16.97 -23.59
C LYS A 619 -10.87 16.43 -23.57
N THR A 620 -9.91 17.20 -24.03
CA THR A 620 -8.50 16.82 -23.98
C THR A 620 -8.04 16.77 -22.53
N GLN A 621 -7.44 15.65 -22.15
CA GLN A 621 -6.94 15.40 -20.81
C GLN A 621 -5.48 14.95 -20.86
N ILE A 622 -4.72 15.25 -19.81
CA ILE A 622 -3.36 14.76 -19.64
C ILE A 622 -3.40 13.48 -18.80
N GLY A 623 -2.77 12.42 -19.32
CA GLY A 623 -2.61 11.15 -18.64
C GLY A 623 -1.14 10.81 -18.41
N TYR A 624 -0.90 9.99 -17.40
CA TYR A 624 0.42 9.42 -17.10
C TYR A 624 0.30 7.92 -16.93
N GLU A 625 1.12 7.17 -17.65
CA GLU A 625 1.17 5.71 -17.60
C GLU A 625 2.61 5.22 -17.69
N ILE A 626 2.96 4.22 -16.90
CA ILE A 626 4.28 3.60 -16.90
C ILE A 626 4.14 2.18 -17.45
N SER A 627 4.20 2.04 -18.76
CA SER A 627 4.10 0.75 -19.46
C SER A 627 5.43 0.00 -19.40
N PHE A 628 5.72 -0.64 -18.26
CA PHE A 628 7.00 -1.30 -17.99
C PHE A 628 7.40 -2.30 -19.09
N THR A 629 6.46 -3.12 -19.58
CA THR A 629 6.71 -4.09 -20.66
C THR A 629 6.96 -3.45 -22.02
N LYS A 630 6.37 -2.30 -22.31
CA LYS A 630 6.61 -1.55 -23.54
C LYS A 630 8.03 -1.00 -23.58
N TYR A 631 8.56 -0.63 -22.43
CA TYR A 631 9.88 -0.02 -22.27
C TYR A 631 11.00 -1.04 -22.06
N SER A 632 10.71 -2.26 -21.59
CA SER A 632 11.68 -3.33 -21.43
C SER A 632 11.95 -4.14 -22.70
N SER A 633 11.04 -4.13 -23.70
CA SER A 633 11.25 -4.83 -24.97
C SER A 633 11.94 -3.95 -26.01
N PHE A 634 13.06 -4.40 -26.53
CA PHE A 634 14.02 -3.73 -27.41
C PHE A 634 13.55 -3.37 -28.82
N HIS A 635 12.27 -3.30 -29.13
CA HIS A 635 11.77 -2.80 -30.40
C HIS A 635 10.63 -1.81 -30.18
N ILE A 636 10.96 -0.52 -30.16
CA ILE A 636 10.03 0.53 -30.51
C ILE A 636 9.81 0.44 -32.04
N SER A 637 9.07 -0.55 -32.48
CA SER A 637 8.29 -0.37 -33.70
C SER A 637 6.95 0.18 -33.19
N TYR A 638 6.67 1.44 -33.50
CA TYR A 638 5.32 1.96 -33.46
C TYR A 638 4.41 0.95 -34.16
N LYS A 639 3.74 0.07 -33.39
CA LYS A 639 2.65 -0.71 -33.95
C LYS A 639 1.59 0.29 -34.31
N LYS A 640 1.34 0.40 -35.62
CA LYS A 640 0.28 1.17 -36.25
C LYS A 640 -0.96 1.14 -35.37
N CYS A 641 -1.52 2.34 -35.12
CA CYS A 641 -2.80 2.53 -34.47
C CYS A 641 -3.85 1.53 -34.98
N LYS A 642 -4.70 1.07 -34.07
CA LYS A 642 -5.81 0.11 -34.33
C LYS A 642 -6.84 0.56 -35.39
N PHE A 643 -6.65 1.72 -36.02
CA PHE A 643 -7.52 2.20 -37.09
C PHE A 643 -7.58 1.25 -38.31
N THR A 644 -6.54 0.41 -38.50
CA THR A 644 -6.51 -0.58 -39.60
C THR A 644 -7.30 -1.85 -39.31
N ASP A 645 -7.53 -2.22 -38.05
CA ASP A 645 -8.20 -3.47 -37.71
C ASP A 645 -9.74 -3.38 -37.74
N MET A 646 -10.30 -2.16 -37.61
CA MET A 646 -11.75 -1.96 -37.67
C MET A 646 -12.29 -1.80 -39.10
N PHE A 647 -11.46 -1.42 -40.08
CA PHE A 647 -11.86 -1.24 -41.47
C PHE A 647 -11.92 -2.55 -42.27
N LEU A 648 -11.28 -3.61 -41.82
CA LEU A 648 -11.31 -4.93 -42.50
C LEU A 648 -12.50 -5.80 -42.09
N LEU A 649 -13.33 -5.39 -41.13
CA LEU A 649 -14.54 -6.09 -40.73
C LEU A 649 -15.83 -5.58 -41.36
N PHE A 650 -15.75 -4.53 -42.22
CA PHE A 650 -16.91 -3.96 -42.91
C PHE A 650 -16.86 -4.07 -44.45
N ILE A 651 -15.89 -4.78 -45.00
CA ILE A 651 -15.84 -5.14 -46.42
C ILE A 651 -15.64 -6.66 -46.53
N GLY A 652 -16.65 -7.39 -46.12
CA GLY A 652 -16.74 -8.83 -46.30
C GLY A 652 -18.19 -9.27 -46.26
#